data_a764af3b2761fa2342dd5a8bfb61479b
#
_entry.id   a764af3b2761fa2342dd5a8bfb61479b
#
_cell.length_a   1.000
_cell.length_b   1.000
_cell.length_c   1.000
_cell.angle_alpha   90.00
_cell.angle_beta   90.00
_cell.angle_gamma   90.00
#
_symmetry.space_group_name_H-M   'P 1'
#
loop_
_entity.id
_entity.type
_entity.pdbx_description
1 polymer ?
#
loop_
_entity_poly.entity_id
_entity_poly.type
_entity_poly.pdbx_seq_one_letter_code
_entity_poly.pdbx_strand_id
1 'polypeptide(L)'
;MYRAHDTKLGRDVALKLLPQVFTTDVDRVTRFKREARVLASLNHPHIGAIYGFEDAGNVPALVLELVEGPTLDDRVGRGPLPLPEALAVAQQIADSLDTAHRAGIIHRDLKPSNVKITPDGVVKLLDFGIAKALAAEGCGPDLSQSPTMTGGTIGGVILGTAAYMSPEQARGQPVDKRTDIWAFGCVLFEMLTGSSAFLRKTSADTIAAVVGAEPEWKSLPANTPGSIRRLLMRCLQKDARRRLHDIADARIELEDAMATPTEPAPVPTAQRWSRLTVSALSLGIVTALLLLWAERDRFGRSAAGPSPSDTRVIRLTDLPGLEECPAISPDGRSVAFTAGVSGKRQVFVQLIAGGAPLQITRDAVDHESPRWSPDSSSILYFSPAVSGAVQGSIWEIPALGGVPRRVVNSVGGADVSLTDGRLALFRLAKEGIQLVTTPPDGSKFDVVAEFAPVTYYLYPRWSPDGRWIAFQRGDSIRFDIFVAPAIGGQPHQLTRDNDMMSGFAWLPDSTGIVYSSNRGGTMPYLPTLGLWQVTLRDGSVRRVTSGETSYASPDISKSGAIVVSRMRLQTDIWKFPVDGLPTENVRRGVRVTRQTGEVLTPTASPDDKEVAFLSDSGGHANLWVVNTESGGLRQITYEHDSKVAVGVPLWSPDGHTIAFVSSRGNPGLTFGVWLVDSDGSNLRNVANPGLGPAWSPDGHWVYYSTWGGAAATDVVLKKVPVDGGPAVSVRTERLRNVIGLYGTTLYYAVERPLVDGTPEFEIRAATPEDAPFRVLARIPGSRIPIWQICNPALSPDGKWLAQALTDGFTTNVWALSTASGEWRQIANFGERVTFIARRVSWSSDGRFILAAVAEGDSNIVLLEGLTNVGRQ
;
A
#
# COMPACT_ATOMS: atom_id res chain seq x y z
N MET A 1 10.09 39.30 2.34
CA MET A 1 10.48 39.19 3.74
C MET A 1 10.83 40.57 4.28
N TYR A 2 10.40 40.90 5.50
CA TYR A 2 10.59 42.23 6.11
C TYR A 2 11.20 42.05 7.50
N ARG A 3 12.10 42.94 7.92
CA ARG A 3 12.57 43.03 9.31
C ARG A 3 11.54 43.84 10.10
N ALA A 4 11.14 43.34 11.24
CA ALA A 4 10.19 43.98 12.14
C ALA A 4 10.67 43.85 13.59
N HIS A 5 10.16 44.71 14.49
CA HIS A 5 10.44 44.63 15.92
C HIS A 5 9.20 44.12 16.65
N ASP A 6 9.33 42.99 17.35
CA ASP A 6 8.31 42.48 18.25
C ASP A 6 8.31 43.33 19.53
N THR A 7 7.38 44.27 19.60
CA THR A 7 7.28 45.20 20.76
C THR A 7 6.80 44.53 22.05
N LYS A 8 6.23 43.32 21.97
CA LYS A 8 5.78 42.55 23.17
C LYS A 8 6.95 41.80 23.80
N LEU A 9 7.85 41.27 23.00
CA LEU A 9 8.98 40.48 23.49
C LEU A 9 10.34 41.20 23.35
N GLY A 10 10.38 42.43 22.80
CA GLY A 10 11.57 43.27 22.70
C GLY A 10 12.68 42.70 21.83
N ARG A 11 12.31 42.03 20.72
CA ARG A 11 13.28 41.39 19.81
C ARG A 11 12.98 41.68 18.35
N ASP A 12 14.02 41.66 17.52
CA ASP A 12 13.87 41.77 16.07
C ASP A 12 13.48 40.42 15.46
N VAL A 13 12.58 40.44 14.49
CA VAL A 13 12.00 39.26 13.82
C VAL A 13 11.97 39.47 12.33
N ALA A 14 11.88 38.36 11.56
CA ALA A 14 11.62 38.38 10.15
C ALA A 14 10.13 38.10 9.88
N LEU A 15 9.45 38.95 9.12
CA LEU A 15 8.08 38.75 8.72
C LEU A 15 8.03 38.26 7.27
N LYS A 16 7.40 37.11 7.03
CA LYS A 16 7.16 36.56 5.70
C LYS A 16 5.68 36.64 5.37
N LEU A 17 5.32 37.61 4.50
CA LEU A 17 3.93 37.76 4.06
C LEU A 17 3.52 36.62 3.13
N LEU A 18 2.27 36.15 3.26
CA LEU A 18 1.70 35.21 2.33
C LEU A 18 1.23 35.90 1.06
N PRO A 19 1.52 35.32 -0.14
CA PRO A 19 0.99 35.85 -1.40
C PRO A 19 -0.55 35.88 -1.40
N GLN A 20 -1.13 36.94 -1.98
CA GLN A 20 -2.58 37.15 -2.00
C GLN A 20 -3.40 35.99 -2.59
N VAL A 21 -2.82 35.21 -3.49
CA VAL A 21 -3.45 34.00 -4.08
C VAL A 21 -3.74 32.92 -3.04
N PHE A 22 -3.07 32.92 -1.89
CA PHE A 22 -3.33 31.98 -0.80
C PHE A 22 -4.29 32.52 0.27
N THR A 23 -4.63 33.82 0.22
CA THR A 23 -5.49 34.44 1.24
C THR A 23 -6.98 34.40 0.88
N THR A 24 -7.32 34.08 -0.37
CA THR A 24 -8.71 34.00 -0.85
C THR A 24 -9.40 32.68 -0.55
N ASP A 25 -8.67 31.64 -0.16
CA ASP A 25 -9.19 30.29 0.13
C ASP A 25 -9.00 29.96 1.62
N VAL A 26 -10.09 29.92 2.37
CA VAL A 26 -10.09 29.69 3.83
C VAL A 26 -9.50 28.32 4.20
N ASP A 27 -9.72 27.30 3.37
CA ASP A 27 -9.20 25.95 3.61
C ASP A 27 -7.68 25.90 3.41
N ARG A 28 -7.15 26.63 2.42
CA ARG A 28 -5.70 26.76 2.21
C ARG A 28 -5.01 27.51 3.33
N VAL A 29 -5.61 28.59 3.82
CA VAL A 29 -5.08 29.33 4.97
C VAL A 29 -5.09 28.45 6.23
N THR A 30 -6.12 27.67 6.45
CA THR A 30 -6.24 26.77 7.60
C THR A 30 -5.18 25.66 7.55
N ARG A 31 -4.93 25.06 6.38
CA ARG A 31 -3.85 24.07 6.19
C ARG A 31 -2.48 24.68 6.39
N PHE A 32 -2.25 25.87 5.82
CA PHE A 32 -0.99 26.59 6.03
C PHE A 32 -0.71 26.86 7.52
N LYS A 33 -1.71 27.35 8.27
CA LYS A 33 -1.60 27.55 9.72
C LYS A 33 -1.26 26.27 10.47
N ARG A 34 -1.79 25.14 10.00
CA ARG A 34 -1.52 23.82 10.60
C ARG A 34 -0.09 23.36 10.30
N GLU A 35 0.39 23.46 9.07
CA GLU A 35 1.77 23.10 8.72
C GLU A 35 2.79 24.01 9.40
N ALA A 36 2.50 25.31 9.49
CA ALA A 36 3.34 26.25 10.23
C ALA A 36 3.44 25.89 11.74
N ARG A 37 2.35 25.37 12.36
CA ARG A 37 2.40 24.89 13.76
C ARG A 37 3.27 23.66 13.93
N VAL A 38 3.24 22.72 12.98
CA VAL A 38 4.08 21.52 13.01
C VAL A 38 5.55 21.93 12.89
N LEU A 39 5.88 22.86 11.98
CA LEU A 39 7.24 23.40 11.85
C LEU A 39 7.68 24.21 13.08
N ALA A 40 6.76 24.95 13.72
CA ALA A 40 7.05 25.71 14.95
C ALA A 40 7.38 24.81 16.14
N SER A 41 7.04 23.51 16.09
CA SER A 41 7.44 22.55 17.12
C SER A 41 8.89 22.07 16.98
N LEU A 42 9.54 22.30 15.82
CA LEU A 42 10.96 22.00 15.64
C LEU A 42 11.82 23.03 16.39
N ASN A 43 12.53 22.58 17.42
CA ASN A 43 13.53 23.38 18.12
C ASN A 43 14.91 22.75 17.93
N HIS A 44 15.72 23.33 17.06
CA HIS A 44 17.03 22.81 16.72
C HIS A 44 18.02 23.96 16.44
N PRO A 45 19.29 23.88 16.89
CA PRO A 45 20.26 24.98 16.71
C PRO A 45 20.50 25.36 15.25
N HIS A 46 20.32 24.41 14.33
CA HIS A 46 20.55 24.58 12.88
C HIS A 46 19.26 24.77 12.05
N ILE A 47 18.12 24.98 12.70
CA ILE A 47 16.84 25.29 12.03
C ILE A 47 16.37 26.67 12.49
N GLY A 48 15.99 27.54 11.56
CA GLY A 48 15.40 28.84 11.87
C GLY A 48 14.04 28.71 12.56
N ALA A 49 13.89 29.30 13.75
CA ALA A 49 12.69 29.16 14.56
C ALA A 49 11.49 29.91 13.97
N ILE A 50 10.31 29.32 14.05
CA ILE A 50 9.03 29.98 13.77
C ILE A 50 8.44 30.43 15.10
N TYR A 51 8.31 31.75 15.29
CA TYR A 51 7.82 32.33 16.54
C TYR A 51 6.31 32.45 16.60
N GLY A 52 5.64 32.51 15.43
CA GLY A 52 4.21 32.64 15.42
C GLY A 52 3.64 32.99 14.05
N PHE A 53 2.35 33.27 14.08
CA PHE A 53 1.58 33.69 12.93
C PHE A 53 0.78 34.94 13.31
N GLU A 54 0.89 36.00 12.54
CA GLU A 54 0.16 37.26 12.75
C GLU A 54 -0.80 37.53 11.60
N ASP A 55 -2.04 37.91 11.95
CA ASP A 55 -3.09 38.36 11.02
C ASP A 55 -3.19 39.88 11.14
N ALA A 56 -2.23 40.61 10.61
CA ALA A 56 -2.23 42.07 10.65
C ALA A 56 -2.95 42.64 9.40
N GLY A 57 -4.19 43.09 9.56
CA GLY A 57 -4.89 43.89 8.55
C GLY A 57 -5.20 43.19 7.25
N ASN A 58 -5.73 41.98 7.26
CA ASN A 58 -6.08 41.11 6.12
C ASN A 58 -4.90 40.47 5.35
N VAL A 59 -3.66 40.62 5.80
CA VAL A 59 -2.51 39.92 5.19
C VAL A 59 -1.82 39.04 6.24
N PRO A 60 -2.03 37.73 6.17
CA PRO A 60 -1.41 36.80 7.09
C PRO A 60 0.12 36.75 6.87
N ALA A 61 0.89 36.75 7.98
CA ALA A 61 2.35 36.74 7.99
C ALA A 61 2.89 35.69 8.97
N LEU A 62 3.96 34.98 8.57
CA LEU A 62 4.76 34.19 9.50
C LEU A 62 5.79 35.08 10.20
N VAL A 63 5.90 34.93 11.51
CA VAL A 63 6.92 35.56 12.35
C VAL A 63 8.05 34.56 12.56
N LEU A 64 9.23 34.87 12.06
CA LEU A 64 10.38 33.98 11.98
C LEU A 64 11.57 34.57 12.76
N GLU A 65 12.52 33.73 13.15
CA GLU A 65 13.83 34.13 13.64
C GLU A 65 14.53 35.00 12.60
N LEU A 66 14.99 36.19 13.03
CA LEU A 66 15.85 37.02 12.18
C LEU A 66 17.28 36.52 12.32
N VAL A 67 17.73 35.72 11.33
CA VAL A 67 19.10 35.21 11.30
C VAL A 67 20.02 36.22 10.63
N GLU A 68 21.05 36.69 11.34
CA GLU A 68 22.08 37.57 10.79
C GLU A 68 23.15 36.73 10.08
N GLY A 69 23.78 37.30 9.04
CA GLY A 69 24.83 36.68 8.23
C GLY A 69 24.46 36.49 6.77
N PRO A 70 25.44 36.15 5.90
CA PRO A 70 25.22 35.88 4.49
C PRO A 70 24.44 34.56 4.26
N THR A 71 23.84 34.42 3.12
CA THR A 71 23.36 33.12 2.66
C THR A 71 24.53 32.26 2.17
N LEU A 72 24.34 30.96 2.12
CA LEU A 72 25.31 30.03 1.52
C LEU A 72 25.49 30.37 0.02
N ASP A 73 24.43 30.86 -0.64
CA ASP A 73 24.46 31.33 -2.03
C ASP A 73 25.45 32.52 -2.22
N ASP A 74 25.38 33.51 -1.32
CA ASP A 74 26.34 34.65 -1.28
C ASP A 74 27.77 34.18 -1.04
N ARG A 75 27.94 33.07 -0.30
CA ARG A 75 29.27 32.52 0.04
C ARG A 75 29.86 31.73 -1.11
N VAL A 76 29.07 30.86 -1.77
CA VAL A 76 29.48 30.05 -2.92
C VAL A 76 29.68 30.94 -4.17
N GLY A 77 28.90 32.02 -4.32
CA GLY A 77 29.05 33.01 -5.39
C GLY A 77 30.43 33.71 -5.40
N ARG A 78 31.18 33.63 -4.28
CA ARG A 78 32.57 34.14 -4.19
C ARG A 78 33.62 33.10 -4.58
N GLY A 79 33.20 31.86 -4.90
CA GLY A 79 34.03 30.72 -5.26
C GLY A 79 33.81 29.51 -4.36
N PRO A 80 34.43 28.37 -4.68
CA PRO A 80 34.28 27.13 -3.91
C PRO A 80 34.77 27.32 -2.48
N LEU A 81 34.12 26.61 -1.54
CA LEU A 81 34.52 26.60 -0.14
C LEU A 81 35.74 25.69 0.06
N PRO A 82 36.69 26.05 0.95
CA PRO A 82 37.72 25.13 1.43
C PRO A 82 37.07 23.82 1.92
N LEU A 83 37.70 22.67 1.62
CA LEU A 83 37.14 21.36 1.96
C LEU A 83 36.70 21.22 3.42
N PRO A 84 37.50 21.63 4.45
CA PRO A 84 37.07 21.52 5.85
C PRO A 84 35.83 22.36 6.17
N GLU A 85 35.71 23.57 5.58
CA GLU A 85 34.56 24.46 5.76
C GLU A 85 33.34 23.87 5.09
N ALA A 86 33.45 23.34 3.85
CA ALA A 86 32.36 22.71 3.13
C ALA A 86 31.81 21.49 3.89
N LEU A 87 32.68 20.65 4.46
CA LEU A 87 32.25 19.48 5.25
C LEU A 87 31.59 19.89 6.56
N ALA A 88 32.08 20.91 7.27
CA ALA A 88 31.48 21.41 8.51
C ALA A 88 30.09 22.04 8.27
N VAL A 89 29.91 22.77 7.17
CA VAL A 89 28.59 23.30 6.76
C VAL A 89 27.66 22.17 6.37
N ALA A 90 28.12 21.18 5.57
CA ALA A 90 27.34 20.03 5.16
C ALA A 90 26.86 19.18 6.35
N GLN A 91 27.71 18.99 7.36
CA GLN A 91 27.36 18.27 8.58
C GLN A 91 26.18 18.93 9.32
N GLN A 92 26.23 20.25 9.50
CA GLN A 92 25.17 21.00 10.16
C GLN A 92 23.85 20.99 9.36
N ILE A 93 23.92 21.03 8.03
CA ILE A 93 22.75 20.85 7.16
C ILE A 93 22.18 19.43 7.31
N ALA A 94 23.02 18.39 7.32
CA ALA A 94 22.59 17.02 7.47
C ALA A 94 21.92 16.78 8.85
N ASP A 95 22.44 17.35 9.92
CA ASP A 95 21.90 17.28 11.28
C ASP A 95 20.51 17.96 11.37
N SER A 96 20.35 19.13 10.74
CA SER A 96 19.05 19.81 10.67
C SER A 96 18.00 19.01 9.88
N LEU A 97 18.39 18.42 8.75
CA LEU A 97 17.51 17.57 7.96
C LEU A 97 17.14 16.28 8.68
N ASP A 98 18.09 15.63 9.39
CA ASP A 98 17.82 14.44 10.19
C ASP A 98 16.75 14.71 11.26
N THR A 99 16.87 15.84 11.97
CA THR A 99 15.90 16.25 12.96
C THR A 99 14.51 16.52 12.34
N ALA A 100 14.45 17.18 11.18
CA ALA A 100 13.20 17.42 10.47
C ALA A 100 12.57 16.10 9.98
N HIS A 101 13.39 15.20 9.39
CA HIS A 101 12.93 13.92 8.88
C HIS A 101 12.40 13.00 9.98
N ARG A 102 13.01 12.98 11.16
CA ARG A 102 12.49 12.25 12.36
C ARG A 102 11.13 12.78 12.82
N ALA A 103 10.89 14.06 12.64
CA ALA A 103 9.58 14.69 12.91
C ALA A 103 8.58 14.51 11.76
N GLY A 104 8.91 13.73 10.71
CA GLY A 104 8.08 13.51 9.53
C GLY A 104 7.99 14.71 8.58
N ILE A 105 8.91 15.67 8.70
CA ILE A 105 8.93 16.91 7.92
C ILE A 105 9.99 16.81 6.83
N ILE A 106 9.58 17.06 5.58
CA ILE A 106 10.44 17.10 4.40
C ILE A 106 10.60 18.56 4.00
N HIS A 107 11.84 19.02 3.75
CA HIS A 107 12.11 20.42 3.43
C HIS A 107 11.61 20.82 2.02
N ARG A 108 11.77 19.97 1.01
CA ARG A 108 11.29 20.11 -0.38
C ARG A 108 11.83 21.28 -1.21
N ASP A 109 12.58 22.20 -0.62
CA ASP A 109 13.16 23.38 -1.26
C ASP A 109 14.56 23.74 -0.74
N LEU A 110 15.38 22.71 -0.42
CA LEU A 110 16.75 22.91 0.02
C LEU A 110 17.59 23.47 -1.15
N LYS A 111 18.23 24.61 -0.92
CA LYS A 111 19.12 25.31 -1.85
C LYS A 111 20.01 26.29 -1.09
N PRO A 112 21.13 26.75 -1.63
CA PRO A 112 22.05 27.66 -0.93
C PRO A 112 21.41 28.95 -0.41
N SER A 113 20.42 29.52 -1.10
CA SER A 113 19.73 30.73 -0.67
C SER A 113 18.82 30.53 0.55
N ASN A 114 18.46 29.26 0.89
CA ASN A 114 17.68 28.91 2.08
C ASN A 114 18.57 28.47 3.27
N VAL A 115 19.89 28.57 3.13
CA VAL A 115 20.86 28.27 4.18
C VAL A 115 21.59 29.56 4.56
N LYS A 116 21.52 29.98 5.80
CA LYS A 116 22.30 31.11 6.32
C LYS A 116 23.44 30.64 7.21
N ILE A 117 24.55 31.39 7.18
CA ILE A 117 25.72 31.14 8.04
C ILE A 117 25.89 32.39 8.92
N THR A 118 25.74 32.20 10.23
CA THR A 118 25.94 33.27 11.19
C THR A 118 27.41 33.69 11.30
N PRO A 119 27.73 34.87 11.84
CA PRO A 119 29.13 35.28 12.03
C PRO A 119 29.97 34.27 12.83
N ASP A 120 29.34 33.51 13.73
CA ASP A 120 30.00 32.49 14.57
C ASP A 120 30.15 31.13 13.82
N GLY A 121 29.77 31.04 12.54
CA GLY A 121 29.86 29.81 11.74
C GLY A 121 28.73 28.81 11.95
N VAL A 122 27.64 29.19 12.63
CA VAL A 122 26.46 28.33 12.83
C VAL A 122 25.58 28.40 11.59
N VAL A 123 25.25 27.23 11.05
CA VAL A 123 24.30 27.10 9.93
C VAL A 123 22.86 27.20 10.45
N LYS A 124 22.03 27.97 9.75
CA LYS A 124 20.58 28.03 9.99
C LYS A 124 19.85 27.70 8.68
N LEU A 125 19.13 26.57 8.69
CA LEU A 125 18.25 26.13 7.59
C LEU A 125 16.92 26.87 7.70
N LEU A 126 16.51 27.53 6.60
CA LEU A 126 15.33 28.41 6.54
C LEU A 126 14.34 27.90 5.47
N ASP A 127 13.10 28.38 5.55
CA ASP A 127 12.10 28.26 4.49
C ASP A 127 11.80 26.83 4.05
N PHE A 128 11.37 25.96 4.97
CA PHE A 128 10.75 24.70 4.64
C PHE A 128 9.58 24.93 3.66
N GLY A 129 9.51 24.19 2.56
CA GLY A 129 8.66 24.44 1.38
C GLY A 129 7.16 24.32 1.60
N ILE A 130 6.60 24.95 2.64
CA ILE A 130 5.17 24.92 3.05
C ILE A 130 4.26 25.28 1.87
N ALA A 131 4.62 26.32 1.08
CA ALA A 131 3.83 26.74 -0.07
C ALA A 131 3.82 25.73 -1.23
N LYS A 132 4.87 24.92 -1.38
CA LYS A 132 4.98 23.87 -2.41
C LYS A 132 4.20 22.61 -2.02
N ALA A 133 4.10 22.29 -0.74
CA ALA A 133 3.28 21.19 -0.23
C ALA A 133 1.79 21.41 -0.55
N LEU A 134 1.31 22.64 -0.36
CA LEU A 134 -0.08 23.04 -0.64
C LEU A 134 -0.44 23.10 -2.13
N ALA A 135 0.55 23.40 -2.99
CA ALA A 135 0.33 23.45 -4.44
C ALA A 135 0.31 22.04 -5.07
N ALA A 136 0.98 21.05 -4.46
CA ALA A 136 1.07 19.70 -5.00
C ALA A 136 -0.19 18.85 -4.78
N GLU A 137 -1.06 19.22 -3.83
CA GLU A 137 -2.27 18.45 -3.47
C GLU A 137 -3.57 18.95 -4.13
N GLY A 138 -3.50 20.00 -4.94
CA GLY A 138 -4.70 20.71 -5.40
C GLY A 138 -4.91 20.93 -6.89
N CYS A 139 -4.02 20.48 -7.80
CA CYS A 139 -4.24 20.68 -9.24
C CYS A 139 -3.67 19.52 -10.07
N GLY A 140 -4.47 19.05 -11.04
CA GLY A 140 -4.06 18.22 -12.16
C GLY A 140 -2.97 18.88 -13.02
N PRO A 141 -2.49 18.23 -14.12
CA PRO A 141 -1.23 18.52 -14.80
C PRO A 141 -1.29 19.76 -15.70
N ASP A 142 -1.48 20.94 -15.12
CA ASP A 142 -1.29 22.20 -15.87
C ASP A 142 -0.26 23.08 -15.16
N LEU A 143 1.01 22.70 -15.30
CA LEU A 143 2.18 23.47 -14.88
C LEU A 143 2.31 24.83 -15.60
N SER A 144 1.44 25.14 -16.59
CA SER A 144 1.43 26.40 -17.31
C SER A 144 0.65 27.51 -16.60
N GLN A 145 -0.12 27.22 -15.54
CA GLN A 145 -0.94 28.20 -14.80
C GLN A 145 -0.58 28.37 -13.31
N SER A 146 0.64 28.04 -12.90
CA SER A 146 1.13 28.48 -11.60
C SER A 146 1.21 30.02 -11.55
N PRO A 147 0.61 30.72 -10.54
CA PRO A 147 0.56 32.18 -10.48
C PRO A 147 1.91 32.91 -10.41
N THR A 148 3.01 32.21 -10.43
CA THR A 148 4.37 32.75 -10.55
C THR A 148 4.82 33.03 -11.99
N MET A 149 4.00 32.75 -13.02
CA MET A 149 4.35 32.93 -14.44
C MET A 149 3.65 34.07 -15.14
N THR A 150 2.74 34.80 -14.49
CA THR A 150 2.07 35.96 -15.08
C THR A 150 2.36 37.25 -14.30
N GLY A 151 3.41 37.91 -14.65
CA GLY A 151 3.71 39.27 -14.17
C GLY A 151 5.19 39.61 -14.25
N GLY A 152 5.60 40.18 -15.34
CA GLY A 152 6.78 41.03 -15.62
C GLY A 152 8.03 40.86 -14.75
N THR A 153 9.13 40.48 -15.40
CA THR A 153 10.52 40.75 -14.99
C THR A 153 11.01 40.26 -13.66
N ILE A 154 11.29 38.96 -13.51
CA ILE A 154 12.44 38.47 -12.72
C ILE A 154 12.89 37.13 -13.33
N GLY A 155 13.62 37.14 -14.42
CA GLY A 155 14.13 35.95 -15.12
C GLY A 155 15.26 35.18 -14.40
N GLY A 156 15.67 35.61 -13.21
CA GLY A 156 16.74 34.98 -12.45
C GLY A 156 16.27 34.00 -11.34
N VAL A 157 15.09 34.24 -10.77
CA VAL A 157 14.64 33.49 -9.54
C VAL A 157 14.05 32.10 -9.87
N ILE A 158 13.46 31.93 -11.05
CA ILE A 158 12.90 30.62 -11.48
C ILE A 158 14.01 29.71 -12.01
N LEU A 159 15.02 30.26 -12.66
CA LEU A 159 16.14 29.52 -13.23
C LEU A 159 16.98 28.82 -12.14
N GLY A 160 17.24 29.49 -11.01
CA GLY A 160 18.08 28.94 -9.92
C GLY A 160 17.43 27.79 -9.14
N THR A 161 16.14 27.85 -8.88
CA THR A 161 15.46 26.83 -8.05
C THR A 161 15.35 25.46 -8.75
N ALA A 162 15.22 25.40 -10.06
CA ALA A 162 15.10 24.16 -10.82
C ALA A 162 16.35 23.25 -10.71
N ALA A 163 17.53 23.83 -10.46
CA ALA A 163 18.81 23.10 -10.42
C ALA A 163 18.96 22.17 -9.20
N TYR A 164 18.18 22.38 -8.13
CA TYR A 164 18.21 21.59 -6.89
C TYR A 164 17.01 20.66 -6.77
N MET A 165 16.04 20.75 -7.69
CA MET A 165 14.90 19.83 -7.71
C MET A 165 15.39 18.40 -7.89
N SER A 166 14.79 17.45 -7.17
CA SER A 166 15.04 16.03 -7.42
C SER A 166 14.38 15.58 -8.73
N PRO A 167 14.87 14.50 -9.37
CA PRO A 167 14.23 13.96 -10.57
C PRO A 167 12.74 13.64 -10.41
N GLU A 168 12.31 13.18 -9.22
CA GLU A 168 10.92 12.92 -8.86
C GLU A 168 10.11 14.23 -8.77
N GLN A 169 10.65 15.29 -8.19
CA GLN A 169 10.00 16.62 -8.20
C GLN A 169 9.86 17.17 -9.63
N ALA A 170 10.92 17.06 -10.42
CA ALA A 170 10.93 17.53 -11.81
C ALA A 170 9.91 16.79 -12.70
N ARG A 171 9.56 15.54 -12.33
CA ARG A 171 8.54 14.71 -13.00
C ARG A 171 7.14 14.84 -12.38
N GLY A 172 6.96 15.66 -11.35
CA GLY A 172 5.68 15.76 -10.62
C GLY A 172 5.26 14.49 -9.88
N GLN A 173 6.23 13.64 -9.52
CA GLN A 173 6.00 12.40 -8.78
C GLN A 173 5.92 12.65 -7.27
N PRO A 174 5.30 11.77 -6.49
CA PRO A 174 5.33 11.84 -5.03
C PRO A 174 6.76 11.90 -4.50
N VAL A 175 7.00 12.77 -3.52
CA VAL A 175 8.32 13.01 -2.92
C VAL A 175 8.35 12.52 -1.49
N ASP A 176 9.49 11.94 -1.09
CA ASP A 176 9.80 11.57 0.29
C ASP A 176 11.10 12.25 0.77
N LYS A 177 11.62 11.89 1.94
CA LYS A 177 12.84 12.46 2.51
C LYS A 177 14.09 12.36 1.61
N ARG A 178 14.11 11.44 0.63
CA ARG A 178 15.20 11.29 -0.34
C ARG A 178 15.28 12.43 -1.34
N THR A 179 14.22 13.23 -1.47
CA THR A 179 14.24 14.49 -2.21
C THR A 179 15.22 15.50 -1.59
N ASP A 180 15.22 15.61 -0.25
CA ASP A 180 16.15 16.47 0.46
C ASP A 180 17.59 15.95 0.40
N ILE A 181 17.77 14.62 0.38
CA ILE A 181 19.09 14.00 0.18
C ILE A 181 19.68 14.32 -1.20
N TRP A 182 18.85 14.35 -2.23
CA TRP A 182 19.27 14.81 -3.56
C TRP A 182 19.69 16.28 -3.52
N ALA A 183 18.84 17.14 -2.97
CA ALA A 183 19.13 18.58 -2.86
C ALA A 183 20.39 18.84 -2.01
N PHE A 184 20.57 18.08 -0.91
CA PHE A 184 21.80 18.08 -0.12
C PHE A 184 23.03 17.71 -0.96
N GLY A 185 22.95 16.67 -1.80
CA GLY A 185 24.03 16.31 -2.73
C GLY A 185 24.35 17.41 -3.72
N CYS A 186 23.34 18.12 -4.27
CA CYS A 186 23.54 19.28 -5.13
C CYS A 186 24.25 20.43 -4.41
N VAL A 187 23.82 20.75 -3.19
CA VAL A 187 24.42 21.81 -2.36
C VAL A 187 25.87 21.47 -1.99
N LEU A 188 26.16 20.23 -1.58
CA LEU A 188 27.53 19.81 -1.25
C LEU A 188 28.44 19.84 -2.49
N PHE A 189 27.94 19.38 -3.65
CA PHE A 189 28.69 19.46 -4.90
C PHE A 189 29.04 20.90 -5.25
N GLU A 190 28.08 21.80 -5.11
CA GLU A 190 28.28 23.23 -5.43
C GLU A 190 29.21 23.90 -4.43
N MET A 191 29.15 23.62 -3.14
CA MET A 191 30.12 24.11 -2.15
C MET A 191 31.55 23.73 -2.52
N LEU A 192 31.78 22.49 -3.00
CA LEU A 192 33.10 21.99 -3.34
C LEU A 192 33.64 22.49 -4.68
N THR A 193 32.75 22.77 -5.64
CA THR A 193 33.14 23.12 -7.02
C THR A 193 32.97 24.60 -7.37
N GLY A 194 32.16 25.33 -6.58
CA GLY A 194 31.72 26.69 -6.91
C GLY A 194 30.73 26.76 -8.08
N SER A 195 30.19 25.61 -8.50
CA SER A 195 29.30 25.52 -9.66
C SER A 195 28.17 24.53 -9.42
N SER A 196 26.95 24.89 -9.79
CA SER A 196 25.80 24.02 -9.65
C SER A 196 25.91 22.79 -10.55
N ALA A 197 25.56 21.61 -10.02
CA ALA A 197 25.66 20.32 -10.70
C ALA A 197 24.80 20.25 -11.99
N PHE A 198 23.65 20.93 -12.02
CA PHE A 198 22.66 20.75 -13.09
C PHE A 198 22.17 22.02 -13.73
N LEU A 199 22.60 23.22 -13.28
CA LEU A 199 22.16 24.51 -13.87
C LEU A 199 22.53 24.60 -15.35
N ARG A 200 21.59 25.02 -16.21
CA ARG A 200 21.75 25.25 -17.64
C ARG A 200 21.18 26.63 -18.01
N LYS A 201 21.31 27.02 -19.28
CA LYS A 201 20.89 28.33 -19.76
C LYS A 201 19.39 28.58 -19.65
N THR A 202 18.55 27.55 -19.75
CA THR A 202 17.10 27.67 -19.63
C THR A 202 16.57 26.77 -18.51
N SER A 203 15.40 27.10 -17.99
CA SER A 203 14.73 26.24 -16.99
C SER A 203 14.41 24.84 -17.54
N ALA A 204 14.01 24.76 -18.81
CA ALA A 204 13.72 23.48 -19.47
C ALA A 204 14.97 22.62 -19.62
N ASP A 205 16.11 23.20 -20.04
CA ASP A 205 17.39 22.49 -20.14
C ASP A 205 17.88 22.04 -18.74
N THR A 206 17.64 22.86 -17.71
CA THR A 206 18.00 22.54 -16.33
C THR A 206 17.19 21.34 -15.83
N ILE A 207 15.88 21.34 -16.05
CA ILE A 207 15.01 20.21 -15.72
C ILE A 207 15.43 18.95 -16.48
N ALA A 208 15.73 19.08 -17.78
CA ALA A 208 16.23 17.95 -18.59
C ALA A 208 17.56 17.41 -18.03
N ALA A 209 18.48 18.30 -17.58
CA ALA A 209 19.74 17.90 -16.96
C ALA A 209 19.52 17.20 -15.60
N VAL A 210 18.63 17.71 -14.76
CA VAL A 210 18.24 17.07 -13.50
C VAL A 210 17.72 15.64 -13.73
N VAL A 211 16.92 15.44 -14.77
CA VAL A 211 16.31 14.15 -15.08
C VAL A 211 17.28 13.16 -15.73
N GLY A 212 18.16 13.61 -16.62
CA GLY A 212 18.94 12.74 -17.52
C GLY A 212 20.46 12.88 -17.49
N ALA A 213 21.01 14.05 -17.11
CA ALA A 213 22.46 14.28 -17.19
C ALA A 213 23.16 13.88 -15.87
N GLU A 214 24.40 13.40 -15.97
CA GLU A 214 25.29 13.23 -14.81
C GLU A 214 25.98 14.54 -14.44
N PRO A 215 26.32 14.77 -13.15
CA PRO A 215 27.19 15.85 -12.73
C PRO A 215 28.58 15.75 -13.37
N GLU A 216 29.24 16.89 -13.55
CA GLU A 216 30.61 16.90 -14.03
C GLU A 216 31.59 16.48 -12.92
N TRP A 217 31.69 15.18 -12.65
CA TRP A 217 32.50 14.61 -11.56
C TRP A 217 33.98 15.01 -11.60
N LYS A 218 34.50 15.42 -12.78
CA LYS A 218 35.87 15.88 -12.95
C LYS A 218 36.12 17.26 -12.34
N SER A 219 35.09 18.06 -12.12
CA SER A 219 35.18 19.38 -11.48
C SER A 219 35.44 19.33 -9.98
N LEU A 220 35.24 18.18 -9.34
CA LEU A 220 35.55 18.01 -7.92
C LEU A 220 37.05 18.15 -7.67
N PRO A 221 37.45 18.93 -6.64
CA PRO A 221 38.86 19.11 -6.28
C PRO A 221 39.61 17.78 -6.13
N ALA A 222 40.85 17.72 -6.55
CA ALA A 222 41.66 16.49 -6.52
C ALA A 222 41.84 15.94 -5.08
N ASN A 223 41.84 16.81 -4.08
CA ASN A 223 41.95 16.48 -2.63
C ASN A 223 40.63 16.09 -1.99
N THR A 224 39.49 15.99 -2.75
CA THR A 224 38.23 15.51 -2.19
C THR A 224 38.39 14.03 -1.81
N PRO A 225 38.14 13.66 -0.52
CA PRO A 225 38.26 12.28 -0.05
C PRO A 225 37.40 11.29 -0.85
N GLY A 226 37.86 10.06 -1.02
CA GLY A 226 37.14 9.01 -1.74
C GLY A 226 35.76 8.66 -1.12
N SER A 227 35.63 8.78 0.21
CA SER A 227 34.34 8.65 0.93
C SER A 227 33.35 9.72 0.49
N ILE A 228 33.77 10.99 0.47
CA ILE A 228 32.90 12.12 0.04
C ILE A 228 32.53 12.03 -1.44
N ARG A 229 33.42 11.56 -2.31
CA ARG A 229 33.06 11.29 -3.71
C ARG A 229 31.99 10.19 -3.82
N ARG A 230 32.10 9.11 -3.06
CA ARG A 230 31.08 8.04 -3.00
C ARG A 230 29.77 8.55 -2.42
N LEU A 231 29.82 9.35 -1.34
CA LEU A 231 28.63 9.98 -0.76
C LEU A 231 27.87 10.82 -1.79
N LEU A 232 28.56 11.71 -2.50
CA LEU A 232 27.96 12.53 -3.58
C LEU A 232 27.34 11.66 -4.68
N MET A 233 28.02 10.59 -5.11
CA MET A 233 27.47 9.66 -6.11
C MET A 233 26.21 8.95 -5.61
N ARG A 234 26.12 8.65 -4.33
CA ARG A 234 24.94 8.03 -3.71
C ARG A 234 23.81 9.04 -3.53
N CYS A 235 24.09 10.26 -3.14
CA CYS A 235 23.08 11.33 -3.00
C CYS A 235 22.48 11.73 -4.36
N LEU A 236 23.28 11.77 -5.44
CA LEU A 236 22.89 12.22 -6.77
C LEU A 236 22.47 11.08 -7.73
N GLN A 237 22.06 9.93 -7.18
CA GLN A 237 21.43 8.87 -7.95
C GLN A 237 20.06 9.33 -8.50
N LYS A 238 19.84 9.16 -9.79
CA LYS A 238 18.59 9.56 -10.44
C LYS A 238 17.38 8.76 -9.94
N ASP A 239 17.58 7.47 -9.72
CA ASP A 239 16.59 6.60 -9.07
C ASP A 239 16.65 6.79 -7.56
N ALA A 240 15.58 7.32 -6.95
CA ALA A 240 15.47 7.54 -5.51
C ALA A 240 15.70 6.26 -4.68
N ARG A 241 15.41 5.07 -5.25
CA ARG A 241 15.63 3.77 -4.57
C ARG A 241 17.11 3.38 -4.46
N ARG A 242 17.95 3.91 -5.33
CA ARG A 242 19.41 3.68 -5.34
C ARG A 242 20.15 4.78 -4.61
N ARG A 243 19.44 5.84 -4.20
CA ARG A 243 19.96 6.97 -3.45
C ARG A 243 20.19 6.56 -1.98
N LEU A 244 20.98 7.33 -1.26
CA LEU A 244 21.11 7.19 0.19
C LEU A 244 19.71 7.20 0.82
N HIS A 245 19.45 6.29 1.76
CA HIS A 245 18.10 6.12 2.31
C HIS A 245 17.79 7.11 3.43
N ASP A 246 18.81 7.46 4.23
CA ASP A 246 18.68 8.38 5.35
C ASP A 246 19.78 9.43 5.32
N ILE A 247 19.45 10.67 5.71
CA ILE A 247 20.42 11.76 5.79
C ILE A 247 21.38 11.57 6.97
N ALA A 248 20.98 10.81 7.99
CA ALA A 248 21.84 10.42 9.10
C ALA A 248 23.08 9.63 8.65
N ASP A 249 22.95 8.79 7.59
CA ASP A 249 24.10 8.07 7.02
C ASP A 249 25.10 9.06 6.39
N ALA A 250 24.60 10.12 5.73
CA ALA A 250 25.49 11.18 5.20
C ALA A 250 26.24 11.89 6.31
N ARG A 251 25.59 12.19 7.45
CA ARG A 251 26.20 12.81 8.61
C ARG A 251 27.36 11.98 9.16
N ILE A 252 27.19 10.66 9.28
CA ILE A 252 28.24 9.74 9.75
C ILE A 252 29.42 9.71 8.77
N GLU A 253 29.16 9.60 7.45
CA GLU A 253 30.24 9.63 6.44
C GLU A 253 31.03 10.95 6.41
N LEU A 254 30.37 12.09 6.74
CA LEU A 254 31.01 13.39 6.87
C LEU A 254 31.88 13.46 8.15
N GLU A 255 31.39 12.97 9.29
CA GLU A 255 32.12 12.90 10.55
C GLU A 255 33.40 12.06 10.39
N ASP A 256 33.30 10.88 9.77
CA ASP A 256 34.43 9.99 9.50
C ASP A 256 35.47 10.65 8.56
N ALA A 257 35.00 11.38 7.54
CA ALA A 257 35.89 12.09 6.60
C ALA A 257 36.66 13.26 7.26
N MET A 258 36.05 13.90 8.28
CA MET A 258 36.69 14.96 9.04
C MET A 258 37.65 14.42 10.13
N ALA A 259 37.39 13.23 10.66
CA ALA A 259 38.22 12.58 11.69
C ALA A 259 39.49 11.92 11.12
N THR A 260 39.51 11.57 9.83
CA THR A 260 40.63 10.86 9.22
C THR A 260 41.65 11.85 8.61
N PRO A 261 42.92 11.91 9.10
CA PRO A 261 43.99 12.70 8.48
C PRO A 261 44.22 12.20 7.03
N THR A 262 44.31 13.12 6.10
CA THR A 262 44.54 12.82 4.67
C THR A 262 45.96 12.23 4.51
N GLU A 263 46.12 10.91 4.45
CA GLU A 263 47.37 10.29 3.94
C GLU A 263 47.44 10.52 2.43
N PRO A 264 48.59 11.00 1.91
CA PRO A 264 48.75 11.11 0.46
C PRO A 264 48.80 9.69 -0.15
N ALA A 265 47.99 9.48 -1.18
CA ALA A 265 47.95 8.21 -1.92
C ALA A 265 49.34 7.82 -2.43
N PRO A 266 49.75 6.55 -2.26
CA PRO A 266 51.04 6.08 -2.77
C PRO A 266 51.03 6.14 -4.29
N VAL A 267 52.04 6.84 -4.84
CA VAL A 267 52.30 6.87 -6.26
C VAL A 267 52.70 5.47 -6.73
N PRO A 268 52.04 4.85 -7.71
CA PRO A 268 52.45 3.52 -8.17
C PRO A 268 53.76 3.61 -8.91
N THR A 269 54.81 3.01 -8.34
CA THR A 269 56.10 2.77 -9.01
C THR A 269 55.88 1.83 -10.19
N ALA A 270 56.14 2.31 -11.39
CA ALA A 270 56.07 1.53 -12.61
C ALA A 270 57.09 0.40 -12.61
N GLN A 271 56.66 -0.81 -12.35
CA GLN A 271 57.43 -2.02 -12.55
C GLN A 271 57.49 -2.34 -14.06
N ARG A 272 58.70 -2.24 -14.66
CA ARG A 272 58.92 -2.56 -16.06
C ARG A 272 58.74 -4.07 -16.29
N TRP A 273 57.64 -4.45 -16.85
CA TRP A 273 57.39 -5.82 -17.29
C TRP A 273 58.04 -6.05 -18.67
N SER A 274 58.62 -7.23 -18.86
CA SER A 274 59.26 -7.55 -20.13
C SER A 274 58.23 -7.70 -21.26
N ARG A 275 58.61 -7.35 -22.48
CA ARG A 275 57.72 -7.39 -23.66
C ARG A 275 57.10 -8.75 -23.94
N LEU A 276 57.71 -9.83 -23.49
CA LEU A 276 57.20 -11.21 -23.63
C LEU A 276 56.02 -11.53 -22.70
N THR A 277 55.97 -10.96 -21.48
CA THR A 277 54.84 -11.14 -20.57
C THR A 277 53.60 -10.34 -20.97
N VAL A 278 53.78 -9.17 -21.58
CA VAL A 278 52.68 -8.36 -22.12
C VAL A 278 52.00 -9.04 -23.30
N SER A 279 52.78 -9.69 -24.19
CA SER A 279 52.22 -10.39 -25.36
C SER A 279 51.45 -11.68 -24.95
N ALA A 280 51.90 -12.42 -23.93
CA ALA A 280 51.18 -13.58 -23.43
C ALA A 280 49.87 -13.19 -22.69
N LEU A 281 49.89 -12.11 -21.91
CA LEU A 281 48.70 -11.59 -21.25
C LEU A 281 47.67 -11.03 -22.26
N SER A 282 48.13 -10.33 -23.32
CA SER A 282 47.27 -9.81 -24.36
C SER A 282 46.54 -10.93 -25.12
N LEU A 283 47.27 -12.01 -25.45
CA LEU A 283 46.69 -13.16 -26.13
C LEU A 283 45.71 -13.92 -25.21
N GLY A 284 46.02 -14.06 -23.94
CA GLY A 284 45.11 -14.61 -22.93
C GLY A 284 43.83 -13.79 -22.75
N ILE A 285 43.92 -12.46 -22.68
CA ILE A 285 42.80 -11.55 -22.59
C ILE A 285 41.93 -11.60 -23.85
N VAL A 286 42.55 -11.60 -25.06
CA VAL A 286 41.80 -11.71 -26.32
C VAL A 286 41.11 -13.07 -26.43
N THR A 287 41.75 -14.16 -26.00
CA THR A 287 41.13 -15.50 -25.99
C THR A 287 39.99 -15.58 -24.96
N ALA A 288 40.18 -15.00 -23.75
CA ALA A 288 39.12 -14.91 -22.74
C ALA A 288 37.93 -14.02 -23.19
N LEU A 289 38.21 -12.89 -23.88
CA LEU A 289 37.18 -12.05 -24.44
C LEU A 289 36.43 -12.71 -25.61
N LEU A 290 37.11 -13.50 -26.44
CA LEU A 290 36.48 -14.28 -27.51
C LEU A 290 35.65 -15.44 -26.94
N LEU A 291 36.08 -16.08 -25.85
CA LEU A 291 35.32 -17.12 -25.15
C LEU A 291 34.10 -16.51 -24.44
N LEU A 292 34.25 -15.37 -23.78
CA LEU A 292 33.15 -14.62 -23.18
C LEU A 292 32.18 -14.11 -24.25
N TRP A 293 32.66 -13.71 -25.43
CA TRP A 293 31.82 -13.31 -26.55
C TRP A 293 31.07 -14.51 -27.16
N ALA A 294 31.72 -15.68 -27.27
CA ALA A 294 31.09 -16.92 -27.73
C ALA A 294 30.12 -17.52 -26.70
N GLU A 295 30.38 -17.36 -25.42
CA GLU A 295 29.43 -17.75 -24.37
C GLU A 295 28.29 -16.76 -24.21
N ARG A 296 28.48 -15.46 -24.52
CA ARG A 296 27.42 -14.45 -24.52
C ARG A 296 26.26 -14.80 -25.47
N ASP A 297 26.54 -15.51 -26.57
CA ASP A 297 25.50 -16.01 -27.47
C ASP A 297 24.83 -17.30 -26.97
N ARG A 298 25.47 -18.03 -26.02
CA ARG A 298 24.89 -19.23 -25.36
C ARG A 298 24.06 -18.92 -24.12
N PHE A 299 24.41 -17.90 -23.34
CA PHE A 299 23.54 -17.36 -22.28
C PHE A 299 22.61 -16.33 -22.92
N GLY A 300 21.53 -16.86 -23.45
CA GLY A 300 20.51 -16.25 -24.24
C GLY A 300 20.23 -14.79 -23.91
N ARG A 301 19.96 -14.05 -24.93
CA ARG A 301 19.22 -12.79 -24.89
C ARG A 301 18.12 -12.90 -23.82
N SER A 302 18.47 -12.55 -22.60
CA SER A 302 17.46 -12.11 -21.64
C SER A 302 16.91 -10.85 -22.27
N ALA A 303 15.78 -10.95 -22.95
CA ALA A 303 15.08 -9.80 -23.48
C ALA A 303 14.93 -8.83 -22.32
N ALA A 304 15.62 -7.71 -22.39
CA ALA A 304 15.41 -6.60 -21.47
C ALA A 304 13.91 -6.30 -21.58
N GLY A 305 13.17 -6.60 -20.50
CA GLY A 305 11.77 -6.26 -20.42
C GLY A 305 11.62 -4.75 -20.68
N PRO A 306 10.47 -4.29 -21.16
CA PRO A 306 10.23 -2.89 -21.45
C PRO A 306 10.65 -2.05 -20.24
N SER A 307 11.38 -0.99 -20.50
CA SER A 307 11.75 -0.02 -19.47
C SER A 307 10.47 0.53 -18.83
N PRO A 308 10.39 0.66 -17.50
CA PRO A 308 9.22 1.24 -16.82
C PRO A 308 8.83 2.63 -17.30
N SER A 309 9.67 3.27 -18.12
CA SER A 309 9.46 4.61 -18.69
C SER A 309 8.40 4.67 -19.79
N ASP A 310 7.99 3.55 -20.39
CA ASP A 310 7.07 3.53 -21.53
C ASP A 310 5.64 3.13 -21.17
N THR A 311 5.34 2.90 -19.89
CA THR A 311 3.98 2.54 -19.44
C THR A 311 3.08 3.77 -19.43
N ARG A 312 2.07 3.78 -20.29
CA ARG A 312 1.02 4.80 -20.30
C ARG A 312 -0.19 4.29 -19.51
N VAL A 313 -0.63 5.08 -18.52
CA VAL A 313 -1.84 4.82 -17.73
C VAL A 313 -2.93 5.79 -18.18
N ILE A 314 -4.01 5.27 -18.74
CA ILE A 314 -5.15 6.05 -19.23
C ILE A 314 -6.35 5.71 -18.33
N ARG A 315 -6.91 6.73 -17.68
CA ARG A 315 -8.15 6.58 -16.90
C ARG A 315 -9.33 6.50 -17.87
N LEU A 316 -10.14 5.45 -17.76
CA LEU A 316 -11.31 5.24 -18.59
C LEU A 316 -12.60 5.70 -17.91
N THR A 317 -12.70 5.56 -16.59
CA THR A 317 -13.95 5.78 -15.84
C THR A 317 -13.74 6.70 -14.63
N ASP A 318 -14.82 7.28 -14.13
CA ASP A 318 -14.84 8.21 -12.99
C ASP A 318 -16.20 8.19 -12.27
N LEU A 319 -16.77 7.01 -12.07
CA LEU A 319 -17.97 6.89 -11.26
C LEU A 319 -17.63 6.96 -9.77
N PRO A 320 -18.49 7.52 -8.93
CA PRO A 320 -18.26 7.49 -7.50
C PRO A 320 -18.35 6.05 -6.96
N GLY A 321 -17.39 5.67 -6.11
CA GLY A 321 -17.35 4.38 -5.46
C GLY A 321 -16.43 3.37 -6.12
N LEU A 322 -16.75 2.07 -5.96
CA LEU A 322 -15.94 0.99 -6.52
C LEU A 322 -16.39 0.65 -7.94
N GLU A 323 -15.42 0.62 -8.82
CA GLU A 323 -15.53 0.11 -10.19
C GLU A 323 -14.66 -1.15 -10.27
N GLU A 324 -15.28 -2.29 -10.52
CA GLU A 324 -14.69 -3.61 -10.36
C GLU A 324 -14.82 -4.49 -11.62
N CYS A 325 -14.00 -5.53 -11.69
CA CYS A 325 -14.09 -6.62 -12.68
C CYS A 325 -14.14 -6.16 -14.15
N PRO A 326 -13.23 -5.28 -14.60
CA PRO A 326 -13.23 -4.85 -15.99
C PRO A 326 -12.99 -6.02 -16.96
N ALA A 327 -13.67 -5.98 -18.10
CA ALA A 327 -13.48 -6.90 -19.21
C ALA A 327 -13.42 -6.11 -20.51
N ILE A 328 -12.33 -6.24 -21.26
CA ILE A 328 -12.17 -5.56 -22.55
C ILE A 328 -12.86 -6.36 -23.66
N SER A 329 -13.57 -5.67 -24.55
CA SER A 329 -14.22 -6.33 -25.67
C SER A 329 -13.19 -6.96 -26.64
N PRO A 330 -13.51 -8.09 -27.28
CA PRO A 330 -12.62 -8.74 -28.26
C PRO A 330 -12.18 -7.84 -29.43
N ASP A 331 -12.98 -6.84 -29.80
CA ASP A 331 -12.65 -5.83 -30.80
C ASP A 331 -11.78 -4.69 -30.26
N GLY A 332 -11.55 -4.65 -28.93
CA GLY A 332 -10.69 -3.66 -28.26
C GLY A 332 -11.27 -2.25 -28.16
N ARG A 333 -12.60 -2.05 -28.39
CA ARG A 333 -13.22 -0.72 -28.42
C ARG A 333 -13.96 -0.34 -27.16
N SER A 334 -14.34 -1.32 -26.34
CA SER A 334 -15.19 -1.13 -25.16
C SER A 334 -14.66 -1.89 -23.96
N VAL A 335 -15.02 -1.44 -22.78
CA VAL A 335 -14.79 -2.13 -21.50
C VAL A 335 -16.12 -2.29 -20.79
N ALA A 336 -16.48 -3.54 -20.42
CA ALA A 336 -17.54 -3.81 -19.47
C ALA A 336 -16.97 -3.87 -18.07
N PHE A 337 -17.69 -3.40 -17.06
CA PHE A 337 -17.27 -3.42 -15.67
C PHE A 337 -18.49 -3.38 -14.74
N THR A 338 -18.28 -3.62 -13.46
CA THR A 338 -19.33 -3.46 -12.45
C THR A 338 -19.07 -2.23 -11.60
N ALA A 339 -20.16 -1.51 -11.26
CA ALA A 339 -20.14 -0.39 -10.34
C ALA A 339 -21.38 -0.37 -9.45
N GLY A 340 -21.27 0.32 -8.31
CA GLY A 340 -22.33 0.42 -7.33
C GLY A 340 -23.43 1.40 -7.72
N VAL A 341 -24.69 0.94 -7.71
CA VAL A 341 -25.89 1.81 -7.86
C VAL A 341 -26.90 1.43 -6.78
N SER A 342 -27.27 2.38 -5.93
CA SER A 342 -28.24 2.15 -4.84
C SER A 342 -27.93 0.91 -3.99
N GLY A 343 -26.66 0.69 -3.68
CA GLY A 343 -26.21 -0.44 -2.85
C GLY A 343 -26.14 -1.79 -3.57
N LYS A 344 -26.26 -1.83 -4.91
CA LYS A 344 -26.19 -3.03 -5.74
C LYS A 344 -25.14 -2.89 -6.82
N ARG A 345 -24.40 -3.97 -7.11
CA ARG A 345 -23.48 -4.03 -8.25
C ARG A 345 -24.27 -4.15 -9.55
N GLN A 346 -24.05 -3.22 -10.45
CA GLN A 346 -24.66 -3.21 -11.77
C GLN A 346 -23.60 -3.25 -12.87
N VAL A 347 -23.91 -3.79 -14.02
CA VAL A 347 -23.01 -3.87 -15.17
C VAL A 347 -23.10 -2.61 -16.01
N PHE A 348 -21.93 -2.08 -16.35
CA PHE A 348 -21.74 -0.90 -17.19
C PHE A 348 -20.88 -1.22 -18.39
N VAL A 349 -21.01 -0.44 -19.46
CA VAL A 349 -20.15 -0.45 -20.65
C VAL A 349 -19.61 0.96 -20.88
N GLN A 350 -18.30 1.04 -21.13
CA GLN A 350 -17.57 2.27 -21.44
C GLN A 350 -16.81 2.12 -22.75
N LEU A 351 -16.92 3.10 -23.65
CA LEU A 351 -16.06 3.17 -24.84
C LEU A 351 -14.64 3.59 -24.43
N ILE A 352 -13.61 2.92 -24.95
CA ILE A 352 -12.20 3.30 -24.70
C ILE A 352 -11.89 4.67 -25.30
N ALA A 353 -12.55 5.04 -26.38
CA ALA A 353 -12.42 6.37 -27.00
C ALA A 353 -13.00 7.51 -26.15
N GLY A 354 -13.70 7.20 -25.04
CA GLY A 354 -14.31 8.18 -24.14
C GLY A 354 -15.84 8.22 -24.22
N GLY A 355 -16.45 9.11 -23.45
CA GLY A 355 -17.91 9.24 -23.28
C GLY A 355 -18.35 8.83 -21.88
N ALA A 356 -19.64 8.95 -21.57
CA ALA A 356 -20.20 8.50 -20.30
C ALA A 356 -20.42 6.99 -20.29
N PRO A 357 -20.20 6.29 -19.15
CA PRO A 357 -20.52 4.88 -19.02
C PRO A 357 -22.03 4.63 -19.19
N LEU A 358 -22.37 3.58 -19.96
CA LEU A 358 -23.73 3.13 -20.15
C LEU A 358 -24.05 2.04 -19.12
N GLN A 359 -25.02 2.27 -18.24
CA GLN A 359 -25.55 1.25 -17.34
C GLN A 359 -26.48 0.30 -18.14
N ILE A 360 -26.13 -1.00 -18.17
CA ILE A 360 -26.91 -1.99 -18.95
C ILE A 360 -27.83 -2.88 -18.09
N THR A 361 -27.53 -3.04 -16.80
CA THR A 361 -28.44 -3.73 -15.83
C THR A 361 -29.03 -2.75 -14.83
N ARG A 362 -30.27 -2.97 -14.34
CA ARG A 362 -30.97 -2.02 -13.44
C ARG A 362 -31.91 -2.70 -12.45
N ASP A 363 -31.71 -3.97 -12.18
CA ASP A 363 -32.54 -4.70 -11.22
C ASP A 363 -32.00 -4.60 -9.78
N ALA A 364 -32.71 -5.19 -8.83
CA ALA A 364 -32.41 -5.06 -7.39
C ALA A 364 -31.47 -6.17 -6.89
N VAL A 365 -30.71 -6.84 -7.79
CA VAL A 365 -29.75 -7.88 -7.42
C VAL A 365 -28.33 -7.49 -7.84
N ASP A 366 -27.35 -8.12 -7.20
CA ASP A 366 -25.94 -7.89 -7.54
C ASP A 366 -25.57 -8.65 -8.82
N HIS A 367 -24.69 -8.03 -9.62
CA HIS A 367 -24.11 -8.63 -10.83
C HIS A 367 -22.60 -8.52 -10.77
N GLU A 368 -21.91 -9.57 -11.21
CA GLU A 368 -20.46 -9.69 -11.10
C GLU A 368 -19.85 -10.30 -12.37
N SER A 369 -18.53 -10.12 -12.51
CA SER A 369 -17.71 -10.83 -13.52
C SER A 369 -18.23 -10.74 -14.95
N PRO A 370 -18.45 -9.53 -15.50
CA PRO A 370 -18.89 -9.38 -16.88
C PRO A 370 -17.85 -9.97 -17.85
N ARG A 371 -18.32 -10.62 -18.96
CA ARG A 371 -17.50 -11.16 -20.04
C ARG A 371 -18.18 -10.93 -21.39
N TRP A 372 -17.40 -10.58 -22.37
CA TRP A 372 -17.90 -10.34 -23.72
C TRP A 372 -18.11 -11.64 -24.50
N SER A 373 -19.12 -11.65 -25.34
CA SER A 373 -19.23 -12.63 -26.43
C SER A 373 -18.08 -12.44 -27.43
N PRO A 374 -17.67 -13.51 -28.19
CA PRO A 374 -16.55 -13.43 -29.13
C PRO A 374 -16.71 -12.36 -30.23
N ASP A 375 -17.95 -12.02 -30.58
CA ASP A 375 -18.31 -11.00 -31.57
C ASP A 375 -18.51 -9.59 -30.99
N SER A 376 -18.30 -9.41 -29.67
CA SER A 376 -18.51 -8.16 -28.94
C SER A 376 -19.96 -7.65 -28.95
N SER A 377 -20.96 -8.49 -29.28
CA SER A 377 -22.36 -8.06 -29.38
C SER A 377 -23.14 -8.18 -28.08
N SER A 378 -22.72 -9.07 -27.15
CA SER A 378 -23.38 -9.32 -25.89
C SER A 378 -22.38 -9.47 -24.74
N ILE A 379 -22.90 -9.37 -23.50
CA ILE A 379 -22.16 -9.50 -22.25
C ILE A 379 -22.81 -10.58 -21.41
N LEU A 380 -22.01 -11.54 -21.00
CA LEU A 380 -22.36 -12.52 -19.98
C LEU A 380 -21.97 -11.94 -18.62
N TYR A 381 -22.80 -12.16 -17.61
CA TYR A 381 -22.52 -11.76 -16.24
C TYR A 381 -23.10 -12.77 -15.25
N PHE A 382 -22.54 -12.80 -14.05
CA PHE A 382 -22.99 -13.66 -12.97
C PHE A 382 -23.89 -12.88 -12.02
N SER A 383 -25.02 -13.47 -11.63
CA SER A 383 -25.86 -13.02 -10.53
C SER A 383 -25.78 -14.03 -9.39
N PRO A 384 -25.28 -13.64 -8.21
CA PRO A 384 -25.21 -14.51 -7.04
C PRO A 384 -26.60 -15.08 -6.66
N ALA A 385 -26.57 -16.18 -5.90
CA ALA A 385 -27.79 -16.80 -5.40
C ALA A 385 -28.57 -15.82 -4.49
N VAL A 386 -29.86 -15.69 -4.75
CA VAL A 386 -30.77 -14.99 -3.82
C VAL A 386 -31.23 -15.94 -2.71
N SER A 387 -31.73 -15.40 -1.60
CA SER A 387 -32.18 -16.20 -0.44
C SER A 387 -33.03 -17.41 -0.85
N GLY A 388 -32.60 -18.61 -0.47
CA GLY A 388 -33.26 -19.90 -0.78
C GLY A 388 -32.78 -20.61 -2.05
N ALA A 389 -31.91 -20.01 -2.87
CA ALA A 389 -31.30 -20.66 -4.03
C ALA A 389 -29.90 -21.22 -3.65
N VAL A 390 -29.58 -22.40 -4.20
CA VAL A 390 -28.30 -23.11 -3.91
C VAL A 390 -27.16 -22.61 -4.81
N GLN A 391 -27.48 -22.07 -5.98
CA GLN A 391 -26.49 -21.56 -6.95
C GLN A 391 -26.99 -20.25 -7.56
N GLY A 392 -26.06 -19.39 -7.94
CA GLY A 392 -26.31 -18.23 -8.77
C GLY A 392 -26.55 -18.62 -10.23
N SER A 393 -26.61 -17.64 -11.10
CA SER A 393 -26.90 -17.85 -12.53
C SER A 393 -26.03 -16.99 -13.43
N ILE A 394 -25.66 -17.52 -14.57
CA ILE A 394 -25.08 -16.76 -15.68
C ILE A 394 -26.22 -16.23 -16.54
N TRP A 395 -26.16 -14.96 -16.83
CA TRP A 395 -27.07 -14.21 -17.67
C TRP A 395 -26.33 -13.64 -18.87
N GLU A 396 -27.02 -13.45 -19.97
CA GLU A 396 -26.54 -12.77 -21.16
C GLU A 396 -27.43 -11.58 -21.48
N ILE A 397 -26.84 -10.44 -21.82
CA ILE A 397 -27.53 -9.20 -22.20
C ILE A 397 -26.82 -8.59 -23.42
N PRO A 398 -27.54 -7.99 -24.40
CA PRO A 398 -26.91 -7.23 -25.48
C PRO A 398 -26.02 -6.10 -24.93
N ALA A 399 -24.91 -5.84 -25.59
CA ALA A 399 -23.89 -4.87 -25.14
C ALA A 399 -24.42 -3.41 -24.98
N LEU A 400 -25.48 -3.06 -25.68
CA LEU A 400 -26.15 -1.76 -25.60
C LEU A 400 -27.37 -1.75 -24.66
N GLY A 401 -27.54 -2.83 -23.88
CA GLY A 401 -28.71 -3.04 -23.02
C GLY A 401 -29.86 -3.75 -23.75
N GLY A 402 -30.84 -4.17 -22.99
CA GLY A 402 -32.00 -4.92 -23.50
C GLY A 402 -32.57 -5.88 -22.45
N VAL A 403 -33.26 -6.92 -22.89
CA VAL A 403 -33.84 -7.94 -21.99
C VAL A 403 -32.79 -9.02 -21.75
N PRO A 404 -32.35 -9.25 -20.48
CA PRO A 404 -31.39 -10.29 -20.19
C PRO A 404 -31.99 -11.69 -20.34
N ARG A 405 -31.19 -12.62 -20.84
CA ARG A 405 -31.52 -14.04 -20.96
C ARG A 405 -30.71 -14.86 -19.96
N ARG A 406 -31.40 -15.69 -19.20
CA ARG A 406 -30.71 -16.65 -18.32
C ARG A 406 -30.12 -17.76 -19.15
N VAL A 407 -28.85 -18.09 -18.93
CA VAL A 407 -28.13 -19.13 -19.69
C VAL A 407 -28.04 -20.41 -18.88
N VAL A 408 -27.42 -20.38 -17.68
CA VAL A 408 -27.13 -21.59 -16.89
C VAL A 408 -26.90 -21.23 -15.40
N ASN A 409 -27.06 -22.23 -14.52
CA ASN A 409 -26.66 -22.12 -13.13
C ASN A 409 -25.15 -22.28 -12.95
N SER A 410 -24.55 -21.49 -12.07
CA SER A 410 -23.12 -21.52 -11.76
C SER A 410 -22.86 -21.21 -10.30
N VAL A 411 -21.72 -21.65 -9.79
CA VAL A 411 -21.21 -21.28 -8.45
C VAL A 411 -20.57 -19.89 -8.47
N GLY A 412 -20.13 -19.40 -9.63
CA GLY A 412 -19.47 -18.10 -9.79
C GLY A 412 -19.49 -17.65 -11.25
N GLY A 413 -18.70 -16.64 -11.60
CA GLY A 413 -18.59 -16.13 -12.97
C GLY A 413 -18.15 -17.20 -13.96
N ALA A 414 -18.58 -17.06 -15.22
CA ALA A 414 -18.16 -17.88 -16.34
C ALA A 414 -17.21 -17.11 -17.28
N ASP A 415 -16.51 -17.82 -18.15
CA ASP A 415 -15.75 -17.22 -19.23
C ASP A 415 -16.14 -17.83 -20.59
N VAL A 416 -15.88 -17.10 -21.66
CA VAL A 416 -16.29 -17.44 -23.01
C VAL A 416 -15.07 -17.75 -23.87
N SER A 417 -15.04 -18.89 -24.49
CA SER A 417 -14.02 -19.25 -25.48
C SER A 417 -14.12 -18.34 -26.70
N LEU A 418 -13.02 -17.69 -27.07
CA LEU A 418 -12.95 -16.84 -28.24
C LEU A 418 -12.89 -17.62 -29.54
N THR A 419 -12.68 -18.95 -29.48
CA THR A 419 -12.55 -19.83 -30.67
C THR A 419 -13.86 -20.42 -31.11
N ASP A 420 -14.72 -20.83 -30.18
CA ASP A 420 -15.96 -21.57 -30.48
C ASP A 420 -17.19 -21.11 -29.67
N GLY A 421 -17.00 -20.07 -28.79
CA GLY A 421 -18.10 -19.51 -28.00
C GLY A 421 -18.54 -20.37 -26.80
N ARG A 422 -17.91 -21.50 -26.51
CA ARG A 422 -18.25 -22.36 -25.37
C ARG A 422 -17.97 -21.61 -24.06
N LEU A 423 -18.81 -21.88 -23.05
CA LEU A 423 -18.64 -21.34 -21.71
C LEU A 423 -17.82 -22.30 -20.87
N ALA A 424 -16.93 -21.76 -20.02
CA ALA A 424 -16.31 -22.47 -18.90
C ALA A 424 -16.87 -21.93 -17.59
N LEU A 425 -17.30 -22.81 -16.69
CA LEU A 425 -17.88 -22.41 -15.40
C LEU A 425 -17.71 -23.52 -14.34
N PHE A 426 -17.92 -23.14 -13.08
CA PHE A 426 -18.01 -24.09 -11.98
C PHE A 426 -19.47 -24.38 -11.62
N ARG A 427 -19.78 -25.65 -11.36
CA ARG A 427 -21.09 -26.09 -10.93
C ARG A 427 -21.00 -27.06 -9.74
N LEU A 428 -22.03 -27.12 -8.91
CA LEU A 428 -22.13 -28.12 -7.87
C LEU A 428 -22.47 -29.49 -8.49
N ALA A 429 -21.81 -30.55 -8.01
CA ALA A 429 -22.09 -31.94 -8.28
C ALA A 429 -22.51 -32.65 -6.98
N LYS A 430 -22.90 -33.92 -7.05
CA LYS A 430 -23.34 -34.70 -5.85
C LYS A 430 -22.23 -34.77 -4.78
N GLU A 431 -20.97 -34.84 -5.18
CA GLU A 431 -19.84 -35.10 -4.30
C GLU A 431 -18.75 -33.99 -4.37
N GLY A 432 -19.09 -32.79 -4.86
CA GLY A 432 -18.12 -31.70 -4.94
C GLY A 432 -18.45 -30.64 -5.97
N ILE A 433 -17.40 -30.03 -6.53
CA ILE A 433 -17.48 -28.98 -7.54
C ILE A 433 -16.84 -29.48 -8.82
N GLN A 434 -17.50 -29.24 -9.96
CA GLN A 434 -16.99 -29.56 -11.29
C GLN A 434 -16.66 -28.30 -12.07
N LEU A 435 -15.46 -28.24 -12.67
CA LEU A 435 -15.17 -27.36 -13.79
C LEU A 435 -15.74 -28.02 -15.04
N VAL A 436 -16.61 -27.29 -15.72
CA VAL A 436 -17.29 -27.81 -16.91
C VAL A 436 -17.20 -26.82 -18.06
N THR A 437 -17.33 -27.37 -19.30
CA THR A 437 -17.59 -26.53 -20.46
C THR A 437 -18.99 -26.84 -21.00
N THR A 438 -19.63 -25.84 -21.62
CA THR A 438 -20.97 -25.97 -22.20
C THR A 438 -21.10 -25.14 -23.46
N PRO A 439 -21.93 -25.53 -24.47
CA PRO A 439 -22.31 -24.63 -25.56
C PRO A 439 -22.93 -23.32 -25.01
N PRO A 440 -23.02 -22.25 -25.84
CA PRO A 440 -23.58 -20.96 -25.45
C PRO A 440 -25.03 -20.99 -24.93
N ASP A 441 -25.78 -22.04 -25.31
CA ASP A 441 -27.15 -22.27 -24.88
C ASP A 441 -27.30 -23.03 -23.55
N GLY A 442 -26.18 -23.50 -22.98
CA GLY A 442 -26.18 -24.26 -21.72
C GLY A 442 -26.76 -25.67 -21.82
N SER A 443 -26.93 -26.24 -23.04
CA SER A 443 -27.68 -27.48 -23.30
C SER A 443 -26.98 -28.77 -22.87
N LYS A 444 -25.63 -28.78 -22.84
CA LYS A 444 -24.83 -29.97 -22.52
C LYS A 444 -23.58 -29.57 -21.73
N PHE A 445 -23.20 -30.39 -20.76
CA PHE A 445 -21.98 -30.19 -19.96
C PHE A 445 -20.95 -31.26 -20.28
N ASP A 446 -19.74 -30.83 -20.63
CA ASP A 446 -18.56 -31.67 -20.71
C ASP A 446 -17.67 -31.38 -19.48
N VAL A 447 -17.40 -32.43 -18.69
CA VAL A 447 -16.61 -32.26 -17.43
C VAL A 447 -15.14 -32.17 -17.77
N VAL A 448 -14.50 -31.08 -17.34
CA VAL A 448 -13.05 -30.83 -17.50
C VAL A 448 -12.27 -31.35 -16.30
N ALA A 449 -12.77 -31.10 -15.08
CA ALA A 449 -12.15 -31.57 -13.85
C ALA A 449 -13.17 -31.60 -12.71
N GLU A 450 -12.92 -32.49 -11.72
CA GLU A 450 -13.72 -32.64 -10.51
C GLU A 450 -12.88 -32.35 -9.27
N PHE A 451 -13.48 -31.72 -8.27
CA PHE A 451 -12.80 -31.27 -7.06
C PHE A 451 -13.62 -31.54 -5.81
N ALA A 452 -12.92 -31.78 -4.68
CA ALA A 452 -13.55 -31.90 -3.37
C ALA A 452 -14.14 -30.53 -2.90
N PRO A 453 -15.22 -30.54 -2.11
CA PRO A 453 -15.96 -29.32 -1.73
C PRO A 453 -15.26 -28.43 -0.70
N VAL A 454 -14.02 -28.73 -0.31
CA VAL A 454 -13.30 -28.05 0.80
C VAL A 454 -12.43 -26.88 0.40
N THR A 455 -12.39 -26.48 -0.86
CA THR A 455 -11.56 -25.39 -1.39
C THR A 455 -12.38 -24.44 -2.25
N TYR A 456 -11.95 -23.17 -2.32
CA TYR A 456 -12.57 -22.18 -3.20
C TYR A 456 -11.99 -22.30 -4.61
N TYR A 457 -12.84 -22.22 -5.61
CA TYR A 457 -12.52 -22.23 -7.03
C TYR A 457 -13.17 -21.02 -7.69
N LEU A 458 -12.36 -20.13 -8.28
CA LEU A 458 -12.82 -18.85 -8.80
C LEU A 458 -12.29 -18.60 -10.22
N TYR A 459 -13.04 -17.82 -10.98
CA TYR A 459 -12.63 -17.17 -12.21
C TYR A 459 -12.04 -18.13 -13.28
N PRO A 460 -12.83 -19.08 -13.81
CA PRO A 460 -12.35 -19.85 -14.95
C PRO A 460 -12.07 -18.89 -16.13
N ARG A 461 -10.97 -19.12 -16.86
CA ARG A 461 -10.53 -18.31 -18.01
C ARG A 461 -10.02 -19.20 -19.10
N TRP A 462 -10.60 -19.09 -20.28
CA TRP A 462 -10.11 -19.73 -21.48
C TRP A 462 -8.79 -19.10 -21.95
N SER A 463 -7.84 -19.94 -22.37
CA SER A 463 -6.71 -19.44 -23.15
C SER A 463 -7.21 -18.94 -24.52
N PRO A 464 -6.60 -17.89 -25.12
CA PRO A 464 -7.00 -17.37 -26.42
C PRO A 464 -6.99 -18.42 -27.56
N ASP A 465 -6.14 -19.44 -27.46
CA ASP A 465 -6.05 -20.54 -28.41
C ASP A 465 -7.07 -21.69 -28.18
N GLY A 466 -7.87 -21.58 -27.10
CA GLY A 466 -8.92 -22.55 -26.74
C GLY A 466 -8.42 -23.89 -26.21
N ARG A 467 -7.12 -24.04 -25.93
CA ARG A 467 -6.55 -25.32 -25.47
C ARG A 467 -6.57 -25.53 -23.97
N TRP A 468 -6.60 -24.42 -23.19
CA TRP A 468 -6.45 -24.44 -21.75
C TRP A 468 -7.56 -23.66 -21.05
N ILE A 469 -7.88 -24.06 -19.83
CA ILE A 469 -8.71 -23.27 -18.90
C ILE A 469 -7.89 -23.07 -17.65
N ALA A 470 -7.59 -21.81 -17.32
CA ALA A 470 -6.98 -21.42 -16.06
C ALA A 470 -8.05 -21.06 -15.02
N PHE A 471 -7.75 -21.25 -13.73
CA PHE A 471 -8.64 -20.89 -12.63
C PHE A 471 -7.86 -20.67 -11.35
N GLN A 472 -8.44 -19.92 -10.42
CA GLN A 472 -7.91 -19.77 -9.08
C GLN A 472 -8.42 -20.89 -8.17
N ARG A 473 -7.53 -21.45 -7.37
CA ARG A 473 -7.84 -22.43 -6.35
C ARG A 473 -7.12 -22.06 -5.05
N GLY A 474 -7.83 -22.09 -3.93
CA GLY A 474 -7.23 -21.74 -2.65
C GLY A 474 -8.16 -21.89 -1.45
N ASP A 475 -7.80 -21.26 -0.37
CA ASP A 475 -8.66 -21.04 0.79
C ASP A 475 -9.46 -19.73 0.61
N SER A 476 -10.12 -19.23 1.63
CA SER A 476 -10.95 -18.02 1.55
C SER A 476 -10.16 -16.73 1.30
N ILE A 477 -8.82 -16.76 1.36
CA ILE A 477 -7.96 -15.57 1.35
C ILE A 477 -6.79 -15.74 0.36
N ARG A 478 -6.25 -16.95 0.22
CA ARG A 478 -5.03 -17.25 -0.51
C ARG A 478 -5.31 -18.17 -1.68
N PHE A 479 -4.78 -17.82 -2.82
CA PHE A 479 -5.03 -18.51 -4.07
C PHE A 479 -3.74 -18.75 -4.84
N ASP A 480 -3.77 -19.80 -5.63
CA ASP A 480 -2.83 -20.06 -6.71
C ASP A 480 -3.58 -20.28 -8.01
N ILE A 481 -2.90 -20.06 -9.12
CA ILE A 481 -3.43 -20.31 -10.46
C ILE A 481 -3.15 -21.77 -10.84
N PHE A 482 -4.20 -22.44 -11.25
CA PHE A 482 -4.18 -23.79 -11.83
C PHE A 482 -4.60 -23.73 -13.29
N VAL A 483 -4.10 -24.64 -14.09
CA VAL A 483 -4.42 -24.76 -15.52
C VAL A 483 -4.81 -26.20 -15.86
N ALA A 484 -5.95 -26.38 -16.53
CA ALA A 484 -6.44 -27.65 -17.01
C ALA A 484 -6.52 -27.68 -18.54
N PRO A 485 -6.22 -28.82 -19.21
CA PRO A 485 -6.52 -28.97 -20.62
C PRO A 485 -8.04 -28.84 -20.86
N ALA A 486 -8.45 -28.06 -21.86
CA ALA A 486 -9.88 -27.83 -22.14
C ALA A 486 -10.66 -29.08 -22.51
N ILE A 487 -10.00 -30.09 -23.06
CA ILE A 487 -10.57 -31.41 -23.40
C ILE A 487 -10.73 -32.34 -22.19
N GLY A 488 -10.34 -31.86 -20.97
CA GLY A 488 -10.32 -32.67 -19.77
C GLY A 488 -8.94 -33.22 -19.44
N GLY A 489 -8.69 -33.48 -18.15
CA GLY A 489 -7.42 -33.98 -17.64
C GLY A 489 -7.09 -33.45 -16.26
N GLN A 490 -5.94 -33.88 -15.72
CA GLN A 490 -5.51 -33.42 -14.41
C GLN A 490 -5.04 -31.96 -14.47
N PRO A 491 -5.63 -31.05 -13.68
CA PRO A 491 -5.14 -29.68 -13.56
C PRO A 491 -3.75 -29.66 -12.93
N HIS A 492 -2.86 -28.79 -13.43
CA HIS A 492 -1.56 -28.55 -12.82
C HIS A 492 -1.48 -27.16 -12.20
N GLN A 493 -0.76 -27.03 -11.11
CA GLN A 493 -0.51 -25.79 -10.41
C GLN A 493 0.54 -24.99 -11.16
N LEU A 494 0.20 -23.75 -11.55
CA LEU A 494 1.08 -22.85 -12.28
C LEU A 494 1.83 -21.90 -11.37
N THR A 495 1.17 -21.31 -10.34
CA THR A 495 1.80 -20.46 -9.32
C THR A 495 1.89 -21.20 -7.99
N ARG A 496 2.83 -20.79 -7.13
CA ARG A 496 3.01 -21.30 -5.76
C ARG A 496 3.23 -20.16 -4.78
N ASP A 497 2.52 -19.08 -5.00
CA ASP A 497 2.62 -17.88 -4.18
C ASP A 497 1.87 -18.07 -2.87
N ASN A 498 0.74 -18.76 -2.93
CA ASN A 498 -0.19 -18.93 -1.80
C ASN A 498 -0.50 -17.58 -1.14
N ASP A 499 -0.78 -16.57 -1.96
CA ASP A 499 -0.98 -15.18 -1.58
C ASP A 499 -2.37 -14.68 -1.98
N MET A 500 -2.74 -13.49 -1.49
CA MET A 500 -3.96 -12.83 -1.94
C MET A 500 -3.88 -12.51 -3.42
N MET A 501 -4.94 -12.83 -4.13
CA MET A 501 -5.03 -12.66 -5.57
C MET A 501 -6.41 -12.10 -5.95
N SER A 502 -6.42 -11.10 -6.85
CA SER A 502 -7.65 -10.49 -7.34
C SER A 502 -7.73 -10.56 -8.85
N GLY A 503 -8.01 -11.77 -9.35
CA GLY A 503 -8.20 -12.03 -10.77
C GLY A 503 -6.91 -12.16 -11.60
N PHE A 504 -7.08 -12.63 -12.83
CA PHE A 504 -6.00 -12.82 -13.79
C PHE A 504 -6.54 -12.83 -15.22
N ALA A 505 -5.65 -12.68 -16.20
CA ALA A 505 -5.94 -12.77 -17.63
C ALA A 505 -4.81 -13.46 -18.40
N TRP A 506 -5.16 -14.18 -19.47
CA TRP A 506 -4.19 -14.77 -20.38
C TRP A 506 -3.50 -13.72 -21.24
N LEU A 507 -2.23 -13.96 -21.55
CA LEU A 507 -1.57 -13.23 -22.63
C LEU A 507 -2.20 -13.59 -23.97
N PRO A 508 -2.25 -12.65 -24.94
CA PRO A 508 -2.91 -12.88 -26.23
C PRO A 508 -2.34 -14.06 -27.05
N ASP A 509 -1.08 -14.40 -26.84
CA ASP A 509 -0.36 -15.51 -27.48
C ASP A 509 -0.50 -16.86 -26.73
N SER A 510 -1.27 -16.90 -25.65
CA SER A 510 -1.45 -18.07 -24.77
C SER A 510 -0.16 -18.57 -24.09
N THR A 511 0.94 -17.81 -24.09
CA THR A 511 2.23 -18.23 -23.51
C THR A 511 2.32 -18.04 -22.00
N GLY A 512 1.39 -17.29 -21.40
CA GLY A 512 1.40 -16.99 -19.96
C GLY A 512 0.16 -16.25 -19.51
N ILE A 513 0.20 -15.85 -18.23
CA ILE A 513 -0.91 -15.20 -17.53
C ILE A 513 -0.38 -13.97 -16.82
N VAL A 514 -1.12 -12.84 -16.89
CA VAL A 514 -0.96 -11.68 -15.99
C VAL A 514 -1.97 -11.81 -14.88
N TYR A 515 -1.52 -11.64 -13.64
CA TYR A 515 -2.38 -11.77 -12.47
C TYR A 515 -2.11 -10.67 -11.43
N SER A 516 -3.13 -10.35 -10.67
CA SER A 516 -3.11 -9.38 -9.58
C SER A 516 -2.81 -10.11 -8.28
N SER A 517 -1.71 -9.76 -7.59
CA SER A 517 -1.31 -10.41 -6.33
C SER A 517 -0.55 -9.45 -5.43
N ASN A 518 -0.66 -9.66 -4.12
CA ASN A 518 0.18 -9.00 -3.12
C ASN A 518 1.53 -9.73 -2.87
N ARG A 519 1.95 -10.58 -3.79
CA ARG A 519 3.21 -11.31 -3.73
C ARG A 519 4.37 -10.43 -3.24
N GLY A 520 5.03 -10.86 -2.17
CA GLY A 520 6.09 -10.10 -1.51
C GLY A 520 5.58 -8.93 -0.66
N GLY A 521 4.28 -8.78 -0.50
CA GLY A 521 3.68 -7.87 0.47
C GLY A 521 3.75 -8.46 1.88
N THR A 522 3.85 -7.61 2.88
CA THR A 522 3.97 -8.00 4.29
C THR A 522 2.67 -7.86 5.05
N MET A 523 1.72 -7.09 4.49
CA MET A 523 0.39 -6.91 5.05
C MET A 523 -0.56 -7.98 4.55
N PRO A 524 -1.16 -8.79 5.44
CA PRO A 524 -2.05 -9.87 5.03
C PRO A 524 -3.46 -9.40 4.63
N TYR A 525 -3.78 -8.09 4.69
CA TYR A 525 -5.12 -7.53 4.46
C TYR A 525 -5.04 -6.15 3.85
N LEU A 526 -6.04 -5.80 3.02
CA LEU A 526 -6.06 -4.62 2.16
C LEU A 526 -4.73 -4.46 1.41
N PRO A 527 -4.29 -5.50 0.68
CA PRO A 527 -2.95 -5.55 0.15
C PRO A 527 -2.79 -4.55 -1.00
N THR A 528 -1.60 -4.02 -1.12
CA THR A 528 -1.19 -3.41 -2.38
C THR A 528 -1.03 -4.51 -3.42
N LEU A 529 -2.02 -4.65 -4.30
CA LEU A 529 -2.04 -5.66 -5.35
C LEU A 529 -1.20 -5.18 -6.54
N GLY A 530 -0.05 -5.79 -6.74
CA GLY A 530 0.77 -5.59 -7.95
C GLY A 530 0.34 -6.51 -9.08
N LEU A 531 0.61 -6.13 -10.34
CA LEU A 531 0.48 -7.03 -11.47
C LEU A 531 1.78 -7.82 -11.65
N TRP A 532 1.61 -9.13 -11.82
CA TRP A 532 2.65 -10.12 -12.05
C TRP A 532 2.35 -10.91 -13.31
N GLN A 533 3.36 -11.40 -13.97
CA GLN A 533 3.23 -12.31 -15.13
C GLN A 533 3.88 -13.62 -14.80
N VAL A 534 3.20 -14.73 -15.12
CA VAL A 534 3.75 -16.08 -15.05
C VAL A 534 3.73 -16.70 -16.45
N THR A 535 4.82 -17.38 -16.83
CA THR A 535 4.92 -18.12 -18.10
C THR A 535 4.36 -19.53 -17.96
N LEU A 536 3.61 -20.00 -18.95
CA LEU A 536 3.02 -21.34 -18.95
C LEU A 536 4.07 -22.45 -19.05
N ARG A 537 5.19 -22.18 -19.75
CA ARG A 537 6.20 -23.18 -20.09
C ARG A 537 7.00 -23.66 -18.86
N ASP A 538 7.42 -22.76 -18.00
CA ASP A 538 8.38 -23.04 -16.91
C ASP A 538 7.93 -22.47 -15.56
N GLY A 539 6.76 -21.79 -15.49
CA GLY A 539 6.25 -21.18 -14.27
C GLY A 539 7.08 -19.97 -13.78
N SER A 540 7.98 -19.43 -14.63
CA SER A 540 8.78 -18.27 -14.25
C SER A 540 7.88 -17.04 -14.04
N VAL A 541 8.12 -16.30 -12.94
CA VAL A 541 7.31 -15.16 -12.52
C VAL A 541 8.12 -13.88 -12.58
N ARG A 542 7.54 -12.82 -13.18
CA ARG A 542 8.10 -11.46 -13.17
C ARG A 542 7.08 -10.43 -12.73
N ARG A 543 7.51 -9.36 -12.08
CA ARG A 543 6.65 -8.22 -11.75
C ARG A 543 6.42 -7.36 -13.00
N VAL A 544 5.17 -6.95 -13.22
CA VAL A 544 4.74 -6.13 -14.36
C VAL A 544 4.61 -4.66 -13.96
N THR A 545 4.02 -4.38 -12.80
CA THR A 545 3.87 -3.01 -12.28
C THR A 545 4.82 -2.74 -11.13
N SER A 546 5.25 -1.49 -10.98
CA SER A 546 6.05 -1.01 -9.85
C SER A 546 5.26 0.06 -9.07
N GLY A 547 5.60 0.26 -7.78
CA GLY A 547 4.98 1.27 -6.91
C GLY A 547 3.93 0.70 -5.95
N GLU A 548 3.23 1.60 -5.25
CA GLU A 548 2.27 1.30 -4.18
C GLU A 548 0.81 1.33 -4.64
N THR A 549 0.56 1.55 -5.92
CA THR A 549 -0.79 1.53 -6.49
C THR A 549 -1.30 0.11 -6.58
N SER A 550 -2.51 -0.12 -6.05
CA SER A 550 -3.20 -1.40 -6.11
C SER A 550 -3.96 -1.55 -7.43
N TYR A 551 -3.78 -2.70 -8.09
CA TYR A 551 -4.42 -3.05 -9.34
C TYR A 551 -5.14 -4.38 -9.21
N ALA A 552 -6.46 -4.40 -9.39
CA ALA A 552 -7.30 -5.59 -9.24
C ALA A 552 -7.94 -6.02 -10.57
N SER A 553 -8.22 -7.31 -10.69
CA SER A 553 -9.01 -7.92 -11.77
C SER A 553 -8.52 -7.53 -13.19
N PRO A 554 -7.29 -7.85 -13.57
CA PRO A 554 -6.79 -7.53 -14.92
C PRO A 554 -7.54 -8.30 -16.01
N ASP A 555 -7.74 -7.65 -17.16
CA ASP A 555 -8.09 -8.27 -18.42
C ASP A 555 -7.23 -7.71 -19.56
N ILE A 556 -7.04 -8.45 -20.65
CA ILE A 556 -6.03 -8.10 -21.68
C ILE A 556 -6.67 -8.16 -23.07
N SER A 557 -6.46 -7.09 -23.85
CA SER A 557 -6.85 -7.02 -25.25
C SER A 557 -5.95 -7.86 -26.17
N LYS A 558 -6.38 -8.14 -27.38
CA LYS A 558 -5.57 -8.78 -28.43
C LYS A 558 -4.28 -8.01 -28.75
N SER A 559 -4.27 -6.69 -28.56
CA SER A 559 -3.08 -5.84 -28.74
C SER A 559 -2.11 -5.86 -27.57
N GLY A 560 -2.46 -6.54 -26.45
CA GLY A 560 -1.65 -6.59 -25.24
C GLY A 560 -1.87 -5.41 -24.28
N ALA A 561 -2.82 -4.52 -24.53
CA ALA A 561 -3.21 -3.50 -23.56
C ALA A 561 -4.00 -4.14 -22.41
N ILE A 562 -3.69 -3.74 -21.15
CA ILE A 562 -4.29 -4.30 -19.94
C ILE A 562 -5.33 -3.32 -19.42
N VAL A 563 -6.58 -3.75 -19.26
CA VAL A 563 -7.56 -3.02 -18.45
C VAL A 563 -7.57 -3.59 -17.04
N VAL A 564 -7.71 -2.71 -16.05
CA VAL A 564 -7.61 -3.12 -14.64
C VAL A 564 -8.35 -2.12 -13.75
N SER A 565 -8.92 -2.59 -12.65
CA SER A 565 -9.43 -1.73 -11.60
C SER A 565 -8.25 -1.19 -10.80
N ARG A 566 -8.05 0.13 -10.83
CA ARG A 566 -7.02 0.82 -10.04
C ARG A 566 -7.65 1.30 -8.76
N MET A 567 -7.19 0.74 -7.65
CA MET A 567 -7.70 1.05 -6.31
C MET A 567 -6.77 2.00 -5.57
N ARG A 568 -7.36 2.95 -4.86
CA ARG A 568 -6.67 3.78 -3.87
C ARG A 568 -7.34 3.54 -2.54
N LEU A 569 -6.59 2.99 -1.60
CA LEU A 569 -7.05 2.75 -0.25
C LEU A 569 -6.10 3.47 0.70
N GLN A 570 -6.63 4.30 1.56
CA GLN A 570 -5.87 4.87 2.67
C GLN A 570 -6.60 4.52 3.95
N THR A 571 -5.92 3.79 4.82
CA THR A 571 -6.48 3.30 6.07
C THR A 571 -5.99 4.12 7.24
N ASP A 572 -6.91 4.55 8.10
CA ASP A 572 -6.60 5.21 9.37
C ASP A 572 -7.46 4.65 10.50
N ILE A 573 -6.95 4.77 11.72
CA ILE A 573 -7.71 4.43 12.92
C ILE A 573 -8.57 5.62 13.31
N TRP A 574 -9.86 5.34 13.46
CA TRP A 574 -10.86 6.29 13.92
C TRP A 574 -11.48 5.83 15.24
N LYS A 575 -11.85 6.77 16.08
CA LYS A 575 -12.56 6.58 17.36
C LYS A 575 -13.96 7.16 17.23
N PHE A 576 -14.99 6.29 17.24
CA PHE A 576 -16.40 6.67 17.08
C PHE A 576 -17.13 6.55 18.41
N PRO A 577 -17.93 7.57 18.83
CA PRO A 577 -18.83 7.44 19.96
C PRO A 577 -19.96 6.44 19.65
N VAL A 578 -20.57 5.87 20.70
CA VAL A 578 -21.62 4.84 20.55
C VAL A 578 -23.00 5.30 21.02
N ASP A 579 -23.12 6.54 21.51
CA ASP A 579 -24.29 7.09 22.18
C ASP A 579 -25.27 7.82 21.27
N GLY A 580 -24.82 8.21 20.05
CA GLY A 580 -25.63 8.97 19.09
C GLY A 580 -26.33 8.10 18.03
N LEU A 581 -27.00 8.78 17.08
CA LEU A 581 -27.45 8.13 15.85
C LEU A 581 -26.25 7.62 15.03
N PRO A 582 -26.35 6.51 14.29
CA PRO A 582 -25.22 5.93 13.57
C PRO A 582 -24.49 6.88 12.62
N THR A 583 -25.22 7.74 11.89
CA THR A 583 -24.65 8.76 11.00
C THR A 583 -24.02 9.91 11.77
N GLU A 584 -24.54 10.24 12.95
CA GLU A 584 -23.99 11.26 13.84
C GLU A 584 -22.70 10.77 14.47
N ASN A 585 -22.65 9.50 14.91
CA ASN A 585 -21.45 8.89 15.45
C ASN A 585 -20.29 8.94 14.46
N VAL A 586 -20.55 8.74 13.16
CA VAL A 586 -19.53 8.90 12.11
C VAL A 586 -19.07 10.36 12.01
N ARG A 587 -19.98 11.34 12.06
CA ARG A 587 -19.60 12.77 12.00
C ARG A 587 -18.80 13.22 13.22
N ARG A 588 -19.07 12.65 14.39
CA ARG A 588 -18.37 12.92 15.66
C ARG A 588 -17.08 12.10 15.80
N GLY A 589 -16.81 11.22 14.83
CA GLY A 589 -15.61 10.39 14.81
C GLY A 589 -14.33 11.23 14.82
N VAL A 590 -13.34 10.76 15.59
CA VAL A 590 -12.03 11.40 15.71
C VAL A 590 -10.98 10.47 15.10
N ARG A 591 -10.19 10.99 14.17
CA ARG A 591 -9.07 10.27 13.56
C ARG A 591 -7.91 10.19 14.54
N VAL A 592 -7.45 8.97 14.85
CA VAL A 592 -6.38 8.69 15.82
C VAL A 592 -5.02 8.64 15.13
N THR A 593 -4.93 8.01 13.95
CA THR A 593 -3.67 7.92 13.18
C THR A 593 -3.69 8.81 11.95
N ARG A 594 -2.50 9.15 11.43
CA ARG A 594 -2.28 9.93 10.21
C ARG A 594 -1.00 9.46 9.55
N GLN A 595 -0.94 8.19 9.21
CA GLN A 595 0.24 7.59 8.59
C GLN A 595 0.09 7.49 7.07
N THR A 596 1.22 7.38 6.38
CA THR A 596 1.26 7.09 4.94
C THR A 596 1.19 5.59 4.66
N GLY A 597 1.54 4.75 5.64
CA GLY A 597 1.41 3.30 5.57
C GLY A 597 -0.01 2.82 5.92
N GLU A 598 -0.30 1.57 5.61
CA GLU A 598 -1.54 0.93 6.01
C GLU A 598 -1.59 0.70 7.52
N VAL A 599 -2.75 0.88 8.12
CA VAL A 599 -3.00 0.63 9.54
C VAL A 599 -4.20 -0.29 9.73
N LEU A 600 -4.05 -1.34 10.55
CA LEU A 600 -5.06 -2.38 10.71
C LEU A 600 -5.22 -2.77 12.18
N THR A 601 -6.36 -3.38 12.51
CA THR A 601 -6.63 -4.09 13.78
C THR A 601 -6.27 -3.28 15.03
N PRO A 602 -6.90 -2.12 15.27
CA PRO A 602 -6.64 -1.34 16.47
C PRO A 602 -7.12 -2.07 17.73
N THR A 603 -6.40 -1.88 18.83
CA THR A 603 -6.82 -2.30 20.17
C THR A 603 -6.40 -1.25 21.21
N ALA A 604 -7.37 -0.79 22.01
CA ALA A 604 -7.12 0.19 23.06
C ALA A 604 -6.41 -0.47 24.26
N SER A 605 -5.50 0.25 24.90
CA SER A 605 -4.97 -0.12 26.21
C SER A 605 -6.07 -0.02 27.29
N PRO A 606 -5.96 -0.75 28.42
CA PRO A 606 -6.98 -0.70 29.48
C PRO A 606 -7.21 0.67 30.11
N ASP A 607 -6.28 1.60 29.95
CA ASP A 607 -6.37 2.99 30.42
C ASP A 607 -6.75 4.00 29.31
N ASP A 608 -7.02 3.52 28.09
CA ASP A 608 -7.37 4.28 26.87
C ASP A 608 -6.31 5.30 26.40
N LYS A 609 -5.10 5.30 26.99
CA LYS A 609 -4.03 6.24 26.60
C LYS A 609 -3.26 5.82 25.37
N GLU A 610 -3.25 4.53 25.08
CA GLU A 610 -2.53 3.98 23.94
C GLU A 610 -3.44 3.10 23.06
N VAL A 611 -3.14 3.06 21.77
CA VAL A 611 -3.78 2.14 20.82
C VAL A 611 -2.67 1.36 20.13
N ALA A 612 -2.67 0.05 20.29
CA ALA A 612 -1.80 -0.84 19.53
C ALA A 612 -2.48 -1.23 18.19
N PHE A 613 -1.69 -1.34 17.15
CA PHE A 613 -2.18 -1.65 15.81
C PHE A 613 -1.07 -2.24 14.93
N LEU A 614 -1.45 -2.80 13.79
CA LEU A 614 -0.54 -3.29 12.77
C LEU A 614 -0.31 -2.18 11.74
N SER A 615 0.95 -1.92 11.36
CA SER A 615 1.29 -1.01 10.26
C SER A 615 2.55 -1.42 9.51
N ASP A 616 2.60 -1.12 8.22
CA ASP A 616 3.76 -1.30 7.35
C ASP A 616 4.56 -0.01 7.12
N SER A 617 4.31 1.03 7.92
CA SER A 617 5.01 2.33 7.83
C SER A 617 6.54 2.24 7.91
N GLY A 618 7.08 1.15 8.46
CA GLY A 618 8.52 0.83 8.48
C GLY A 618 9.01 -0.01 7.30
N GLY A 619 8.19 -0.21 6.26
CA GLY A 619 8.50 -1.05 5.08
C GLY A 619 8.18 -2.53 5.28
N HIS A 620 7.76 -2.95 6.46
CA HIS A 620 7.29 -4.28 6.81
C HIS A 620 6.19 -4.21 7.87
N ALA A 621 5.21 -5.12 7.79
CA ALA A 621 4.14 -5.20 8.79
C ALA A 621 4.69 -5.48 10.19
N ASN A 622 4.50 -4.54 11.10
CA ASN A 622 4.93 -4.61 12.48
C ASN A 622 3.85 -4.07 13.42
N LEU A 623 3.97 -4.40 14.71
CA LEU A 623 3.14 -3.80 15.73
C LEU A 623 3.65 -2.40 16.08
N TRP A 624 2.73 -1.48 16.14
CA TRP A 624 2.93 -0.08 16.53
C TRP A 624 1.96 0.30 17.64
N VAL A 625 2.33 1.30 18.39
CA VAL A 625 1.49 1.93 19.42
C VAL A 625 1.45 3.42 19.16
N VAL A 626 0.25 4.00 19.22
CA VAL A 626 0.04 5.44 19.21
C VAL A 626 -0.51 5.90 20.55
N ASN A 627 0.07 6.95 21.12
CA ASN A 627 -0.48 7.63 22.30
C ASN A 627 -1.67 8.51 21.85
N THR A 628 -2.84 8.33 22.46
CA THR A 628 -4.09 8.97 22.03
C THR A 628 -4.14 10.47 22.29
N GLU A 629 -3.36 10.98 23.25
CA GLU A 629 -3.31 12.40 23.62
C GLU A 629 -2.24 13.16 22.83
N SER A 630 -1.01 12.63 22.79
CA SER A 630 0.13 13.29 22.15
C SER A 630 0.25 12.99 20.64
N GLY A 631 -0.38 11.90 20.17
CA GLY A 631 -0.17 11.39 18.82
C GLY A 631 1.19 10.73 18.59
N GLY A 632 2.00 10.56 19.66
CA GLY A 632 3.33 9.96 19.60
C GLY A 632 3.26 8.50 19.16
N LEU A 633 4.04 8.14 18.15
CA LEU A 633 4.10 6.79 17.56
C LEU A 633 5.34 6.05 18.07
N ARG A 634 5.17 4.75 18.35
CA ARG A 634 6.26 3.87 18.79
C ARG A 634 6.11 2.51 18.12
N GLN A 635 7.15 2.01 17.49
CA GLN A 635 7.22 0.66 16.95
C GLN A 635 7.54 -0.34 18.05
N ILE A 636 6.82 -1.46 18.10
CA ILE A 636 6.95 -2.48 19.16
C ILE A 636 7.71 -3.71 18.66
N THR A 637 7.45 -4.14 17.41
CA THR A 637 8.16 -5.27 16.80
C THR A 637 8.97 -4.80 15.60
N TYR A 638 10.07 -5.53 15.30
CA TYR A 638 11.02 -5.18 14.24
C TYR A 638 11.24 -6.38 13.33
N GLU A 639 10.16 -6.80 12.64
CA GLU A 639 10.25 -7.87 11.64
C GLU A 639 10.74 -7.30 10.31
N HIS A 640 11.65 -8.02 9.67
CA HIS A 640 12.23 -7.64 8.37
C HIS A 640 12.15 -8.77 7.33
N ASP A 641 11.82 -10.00 7.74
CA ASP A 641 11.64 -11.11 6.81
C ASP A 641 10.30 -10.99 6.10
N SER A 642 10.31 -10.76 4.78
CA SER A 642 9.10 -10.65 3.95
C SER A 642 8.20 -11.90 3.95
N LYS A 643 8.70 -13.03 4.46
CA LYS A 643 7.92 -14.26 4.61
C LYS A 643 7.20 -14.36 5.95
N VAL A 644 7.48 -13.46 6.88
CA VAL A 644 6.86 -13.46 8.19
C VAL A 644 5.67 -12.50 8.20
N ALA A 645 4.49 -13.02 8.47
CA ALA A 645 3.29 -12.22 8.70
C ALA A 645 3.09 -11.98 10.20
N VAL A 646 2.67 -10.77 10.54
CA VAL A 646 2.33 -10.31 11.90
C VAL A 646 0.89 -9.81 11.90
N GLY A 647 0.13 -10.01 12.99
CA GLY A 647 -1.23 -9.49 13.02
C GLY A 647 -1.95 -9.64 14.36
N VAL A 648 -3.11 -9.02 14.44
CA VAL A 648 -4.11 -9.14 15.53
C VAL A 648 -3.52 -8.85 16.94
N PRO A 649 -3.04 -7.63 17.23
CA PRO A 649 -2.62 -7.27 18.56
C PRO A 649 -3.81 -7.22 19.54
N LEU A 650 -3.57 -7.57 20.80
CA LEU A 650 -4.53 -7.48 21.88
C LEU A 650 -3.82 -7.20 23.21
N TRP A 651 -4.18 -6.10 23.86
CA TRP A 651 -3.64 -5.75 25.18
C TRP A 651 -4.06 -6.75 26.26
N SER A 652 -3.15 -7.05 27.16
CA SER A 652 -3.47 -7.74 28.42
C SER A 652 -4.36 -6.85 29.30
N PRO A 653 -5.18 -7.44 30.19
CA PRO A 653 -6.05 -6.68 31.09
C PRO A 653 -5.30 -5.68 32.01
N ASP A 654 -4.05 -5.96 32.32
CA ASP A 654 -3.17 -5.09 33.14
C ASP A 654 -2.42 -4.00 32.33
N GLY A 655 -2.51 -4.04 30.98
CA GLY A 655 -1.87 -3.09 30.08
C GLY A 655 -0.36 -3.21 29.94
N HIS A 656 0.26 -4.30 30.43
CA HIS A 656 1.71 -4.48 30.35
C HIS A 656 2.18 -5.29 29.15
N THR A 657 1.35 -6.19 28.62
CA THR A 657 1.72 -7.13 27.56
C THR A 657 0.74 -7.04 26.41
N ILE A 658 1.23 -7.26 25.18
CA ILE A 658 0.43 -7.37 23.96
C ILE A 658 0.55 -8.80 23.44
N ALA A 659 -0.59 -9.51 23.30
CA ALA A 659 -0.67 -10.78 22.61
C ALA A 659 -0.92 -10.53 21.11
N PHE A 660 -0.28 -11.30 20.24
CA PHE A 660 -0.45 -11.15 18.78
C PHE A 660 -0.16 -12.47 18.07
N VAL A 661 -0.43 -12.55 16.78
CA VAL A 661 -0.08 -13.71 15.96
C VAL A 661 1.12 -13.39 15.06
N SER A 662 2.02 -14.36 14.90
CA SER A 662 3.11 -14.26 13.95
C SER A 662 3.47 -15.62 13.35
N SER A 663 3.87 -15.63 12.08
CA SER A 663 4.38 -16.84 11.40
C SER A 663 5.89 -17.01 11.57
N ARG A 664 6.55 -16.21 12.42
CA ARG A 664 7.98 -16.29 12.71
C ARG A 664 8.40 -17.70 13.13
N GLY A 665 9.43 -18.23 12.51
CA GLY A 665 9.98 -19.57 12.81
C GLY A 665 9.16 -20.74 12.25
N ASN A 666 8.08 -20.48 11.51
CA ASN A 666 7.23 -21.53 10.94
C ASN A 666 7.33 -21.52 9.40
N PRO A 667 7.64 -22.66 8.77
CA PRO A 667 7.54 -22.76 7.33
C PRO A 667 6.06 -22.76 6.89
N GLY A 668 5.74 -22.01 5.83
CA GLY A 668 4.44 -22.09 5.16
C GLY A 668 3.28 -21.36 5.82
N LEU A 669 3.52 -20.24 6.48
CA LEU A 669 2.49 -19.36 7.06
C LEU A 669 1.61 -20.02 8.16
N THR A 670 2.16 -20.98 8.88
CA THR A 670 1.56 -21.44 10.13
C THR A 670 1.80 -20.35 11.17
N PHE A 671 0.73 -19.84 11.79
CA PHE A 671 0.85 -18.83 12.82
C PHE A 671 1.04 -19.44 14.20
N GLY A 672 1.79 -18.74 15.04
CA GLY A 672 1.86 -18.95 16.47
C GLY A 672 1.32 -17.74 17.23
N VAL A 673 0.95 -17.95 18.50
CA VAL A 673 0.63 -16.85 19.42
C VAL A 673 1.90 -16.41 20.13
N TRP A 674 2.15 -15.11 20.08
CA TRP A 674 3.31 -14.45 20.63
C TRP A 674 2.89 -13.41 21.65
N LEU A 675 3.73 -13.17 22.64
CA LEU A 675 3.60 -12.11 23.62
C LEU A 675 4.79 -11.18 23.51
N VAL A 676 4.55 -9.88 23.70
CA VAL A 676 5.58 -8.84 23.78
C VAL A 676 5.14 -7.82 24.82
N ASP A 677 6.07 -7.30 25.60
CA ASP A 677 5.73 -6.25 26.54
C ASP A 677 5.46 -4.92 25.83
N SER A 678 4.71 -4.05 26.45
CA SER A 678 4.27 -2.79 25.84
C SER A 678 5.42 -1.88 25.41
N ASP A 679 6.63 -2.04 25.98
CA ASP A 679 7.86 -1.35 25.59
C ASP A 679 8.63 -2.02 24.44
N GLY A 680 8.18 -3.18 23.96
CA GLY A 680 8.83 -3.98 22.91
C GLY A 680 9.78 -5.05 23.43
N SER A 681 10.00 -5.16 24.74
CA SER A 681 10.83 -6.20 25.36
C SER A 681 10.10 -7.55 25.50
N ASN A 682 10.80 -8.58 25.96
CA ASN A 682 10.28 -9.90 26.31
C ASN A 682 9.46 -10.61 25.21
N LEU A 683 9.84 -10.44 23.95
CA LEU A 683 9.18 -11.11 22.82
C LEU A 683 9.35 -12.63 22.94
N ARG A 684 8.23 -13.36 23.07
CA ARG A 684 8.22 -14.83 23.25
C ARG A 684 7.02 -15.51 22.57
N ASN A 685 7.24 -16.73 22.09
CA ASN A 685 6.16 -17.60 21.60
C ASN A 685 5.54 -18.37 22.77
N VAL A 686 4.21 -18.42 22.84
CA VAL A 686 3.48 -19.15 23.89
C VAL A 686 2.63 -20.31 23.33
N ALA A 687 2.31 -20.28 22.05
CA ALA A 687 1.58 -21.37 21.40
C ALA A 687 1.92 -21.47 19.92
N ASN A 688 2.16 -22.69 19.43
CA ASN A 688 2.45 -22.99 18.04
C ASN A 688 1.96 -24.40 17.67
N PRO A 689 1.01 -24.57 16.71
CA PRO A 689 0.27 -23.51 16.01
C PRO A 689 -0.75 -22.81 16.91
N GLY A 690 -1.07 -21.55 16.58
CA GLY A 690 -2.08 -20.78 17.33
C GLY A 690 -2.56 -19.54 16.60
N LEU A 691 -3.86 -19.28 16.68
CA LEU A 691 -4.55 -18.15 16.05
C LEU A 691 -5.53 -17.48 16.99
N GLY A 692 -5.83 -16.20 16.74
CA GLY A 692 -6.90 -15.45 17.39
C GLY A 692 -6.77 -15.42 18.93
N PRO A 693 -5.69 -14.81 19.47
CA PRO A 693 -5.50 -14.75 20.91
C PRO A 693 -6.63 -13.99 21.59
N ALA A 694 -7.01 -14.44 22.79
CA ALA A 694 -7.90 -13.73 23.70
C ALA A 694 -7.42 -13.93 25.14
N TRP A 695 -7.43 -12.87 25.93
CA TRP A 695 -7.01 -12.94 27.33
C TRP A 695 -8.13 -13.45 28.23
N SER A 696 -7.77 -14.19 29.26
CA SER A 696 -8.67 -14.37 30.42
C SER A 696 -8.85 -13.04 31.16
N PRO A 697 -9.99 -12.80 31.82
CA PRO A 697 -10.22 -11.56 32.54
C PRO A 697 -9.21 -11.27 33.67
N ASP A 698 -8.61 -12.31 34.24
CA ASP A 698 -7.57 -12.23 35.29
C ASP A 698 -6.15 -12.06 34.72
N GLY A 699 -5.98 -12.09 33.38
CA GLY A 699 -4.70 -11.92 32.71
C GLY A 699 -3.77 -13.14 32.78
N HIS A 700 -4.14 -14.25 33.43
CA HIS A 700 -3.25 -15.41 33.62
C HIS A 700 -3.21 -16.38 32.45
N TRP A 701 -4.19 -16.34 31.56
CA TRP A 701 -4.33 -17.27 30.44
C TRP A 701 -4.52 -16.53 29.13
N VAL A 702 -3.93 -17.12 28.05
CA VAL A 702 -4.23 -16.75 26.68
C VAL A 702 -4.98 -17.90 26.00
N TYR A 703 -6.21 -17.63 25.56
CA TYR A 703 -7.02 -18.53 24.74
C TYR A 703 -6.65 -18.38 23.28
N TYR A 704 -6.67 -19.47 22.54
CA TYR A 704 -6.35 -19.48 21.11
C TYR A 704 -6.95 -20.68 20.41
N SER A 705 -7.17 -20.56 19.10
CA SER A 705 -7.56 -21.69 18.25
C SER A 705 -6.33 -22.31 17.60
N THR A 706 -6.30 -23.66 17.55
CA THR A 706 -5.31 -24.36 16.71
C THR A 706 -5.89 -24.56 15.33
N TRP A 707 -5.11 -24.21 14.29
CA TRP A 707 -5.49 -24.45 12.91
C TRP A 707 -4.55 -25.49 12.31
N GLY A 708 -5.09 -26.61 11.86
CA GLY A 708 -4.31 -27.74 11.37
C GLY A 708 -4.11 -27.78 9.85
N GLY A 709 -4.22 -26.66 9.14
CA GLY A 709 -4.12 -26.59 7.67
C GLY A 709 -5.38 -27.08 6.95
N ALA A 710 -5.36 -27.10 5.61
CA ALA A 710 -6.52 -27.41 4.76
C ALA A 710 -7.10 -28.83 4.93
N ALA A 711 -6.36 -29.74 5.57
CA ALA A 711 -6.77 -31.13 5.80
C ALA A 711 -7.22 -31.41 7.25
N ALA A 712 -7.11 -30.43 8.18
CA ALA A 712 -7.43 -30.64 9.58
C ALA A 712 -8.93 -30.47 9.84
N THR A 713 -9.56 -31.55 10.20
CA THR A 713 -10.96 -31.59 10.66
C THR A 713 -11.15 -31.02 12.05
N ASP A 714 -10.06 -30.87 12.82
CA ASP A 714 -10.10 -30.59 14.25
C ASP A 714 -9.42 -29.26 14.61
N VAL A 715 -10.16 -28.15 14.48
CA VAL A 715 -9.77 -26.88 15.08
C VAL A 715 -10.21 -26.90 16.55
N VAL A 716 -9.24 -26.93 17.46
CA VAL A 716 -9.46 -27.04 18.90
C VAL A 716 -9.21 -25.69 19.58
N LEU A 717 -10.12 -25.29 20.47
CA LEU A 717 -9.89 -24.20 21.41
C LEU A 717 -8.99 -24.65 22.54
N LYS A 718 -7.89 -23.97 22.74
CA LYS A 718 -6.96 -24.19 23.84
C LYS A 718 -6.73 -22.91 24.63
N LYS A 719 -6.20 -23.04 25.82
CA LYS A 719 -5.62 -21.96 26.63
C LYS A 719 -4.24 -22.37 27.13
N VAL A 720 -3.36 -21.37 27.25
CA VAL A 720 -1.99 -21.52 27.72
C VAL A 720 -1.71 -20.51 28.83
N PRO A 721 -0.98 -20.87 29.91
CA PRO A 721 -0.58 -19.91 30.93
C PRO A 721 0.37 -18.85 30.32
N VAL A 722 0.23 -17.60 30.76
CA VAL A 722 1.08 -16.47 30.27
C VAL A 722 2.54 -16.69 30.63
N ASP A 723 2.80 -17.24 31.81
CA ASP A 723 4.17 -17.52 32.28
C ASP A 723 4.80 -18.77 31.65
N GLY A 724 4.10 -19.43 30.72
CA GLY A 724 4.52 -20.66 30.07
C GLY A 724 3.97 -21.89 30.76
N GLY A 725 3.99 -23.02 30.06
CA GLY A 725 3.49 -24.26 30.55
C GLY A 725 2.66 -25.05 29.51
N PRO A 726 2.11 -26.22 29.83
CA PRO A 726 1.35 -27.01 28.89
C PRO A 726 -0.01 -26.36 28.59
N ALA A 727 -0.35 -26.33 27.29
CA ALA A 727 -1.66 -25.89 26.86
C ALA A 727 -2.77 -26.85 27.25
N VAL A 728 -3.89 -26.33 27.68
CA VAL A 728 -5.09 -27.06 28.07
C VAL A 728 -6.14 -26.94 26.97
N SER A 729 -6.74 -28.07 26.56
CA SER A 729 -7.88 -28.07 25.64
C SER A 729 -9.15 -27.61 26.35
N VAL A 730 -9.87 -26.64 25.78
CA VAL A 730 -11.12 -26.10 26.32
C VAL A 730 -12.32 -26.66 25.57
N ARG A 731 -12.25 -26.67 24.22
CA ARG A 731 -13.33 -27.23 23.37
C ARG A 731 -12.74 -27.90 22.14
N THR A 732 -13.42 -28.93 21.66
CA THR A 732 -13.01 -29.76 20.51
C THR A 732 -13.88 -29.55 19.27
N GLU A 733 -14.87 -28.64 19.33
CA GLU A 733 -15.70 -28.31 18.17
C GLU A 733 -14.95 -27.41 17.16
N ARG A 734 -15.35 -27.48 15.90
CA ARG A 734 -14.76 -26.68 14.82
C ARG A 734 -15.01 -25.18 15.04
N LEU A 735 -14.03 -24.50 15.59
CA LEU A 735 -14.07 -23.07 15.86
C LEU A 735 -13.44 -22.27 14.71
N ARG A 736 -13.99 -21.10 14.44
CA ARG A 736 -13.34 -20.12 13.58
C ARG A 736 -12.46 -19.17 14.38
N ASN A 737 -12.98 -18.67 15.49
CA ASN A 737 -12.28 -17.66 16.28
C ASN A 737 -12.76 -17.58 17.72
N VAL A 738 -11.85 -17.26 18.64
CA VAL A 738 -12.17 -16.85 20.00
C VAL A 738 -12.49 -15.37 20.00
N ILE A 739 -13.60 -14.97 20.60
CA ILE A 739 -14.00 -13.56 20.71
C ILE A 739 -13.47 -12.95 22.00
N GLY A 740 -13.70 -13.63 23.13
CA GLY A 740 -13.26 -13.20 24.46
C GLY A 740 -14.06 -13.85 25.57
N LEU A 741 -13.73 -13.46 26.81
CA LEU A 741 -14.41 -13.91 28.02
C LEU A 741 -14.95 -12.72 28.79
N TYR A 742 -16.12 -12.88 29.41
CA TYR A 742 -16.65 -12.00 30.42
C TYR A 742 -17.09 -12.80 31.62
N GLY A 743 -16.45 -12.59 32.77
CA GLY A 743 -16.57 -13.51 33.91
C GLY A 743 -16.18 -14.92 33.50
N THR A 744 -17.09 -15.90 33.68
CA THR A 744 -16.90 -17.29 33.26
C THR A 744 -17.52 -17.62 31.90
N THR A 745 -18.11 -16.64 31.22
CA THR A 745 -18.75 -16.86 29.92
C THR A 745 -17.73 -16.67 28.77
N LEU A 746 -17.57 -17.73 28.01
CA LEU A 746 -16.78 -17.73 26.77
C LEU A 746 -17.66 -17.36 25.58
N TYR A 747 -17.19 -16.38 24.74
CA TYR A 747 -17.78 -16.02 23.46
C TYR A 747 -16.85 -16.46 22.32
N TYR A 748 -17.41 -17.09 21.28
CA TYR A 748 -16.64 -17.59 20.14
C TYR A 748 -17.49 -17.66 18.86
N ALA A 749 -16.83 -17.68 17.71
CA ALA A 749 -17.46 -17.80 16.40
C ALA A 749 -17.16 -19.17 15.78
N VAL A 750 -18.18 -19.75 15.15
CA VAL A 750 -18.10 -21.01 14.40
C VAL A 750 -18.53 -20.76 12.97
N GLU A 751 -17.75 -21.26 12.02
CA GLU A 751 -18.13 -21.27 10.61
C GLU A 751 -18.90 -22.55 10.28
N ARG A 752 -20.08 -22.40 9.71
CA ARG A 752 -20.90 -23.50 9.21
C ARG A 752 -20.92 -23.46 7.69
N PRO A 753 -20.43 -24.49 7.00
CA PRO A 753 -20.63 -24.59 5.57
C PRO A 753 -22.13 -24.79 5.30
N LEU A 754 -22.73 -23.92 4.51
CA LEU A 754 -24.07 -24.18 3.97
C LEU A 754 -23.97 -25.12 2.77
N VAL A 755 -25.08 -25.77 2.46
CA VAL A 755 -25.20 -26.72 1.33
C VAL A 755 -24.93 -26.02 -0.02
N ASP A 756 -25.10 -24.71 -0.08
CA ASP A 756 -24.88 -23.87 -1.26
C ASP A 756 -23.44 -23.34 -1.40
N GLY A 757 -22.53 -23.70 -0.48
CA GLY A 757 -21.15 -23.26 -0.47
C GLY A 757 -20.90 -21.87 0.13
N THR A 758 -21.95 -21.10 0.48
CA THR A 758 -21.77 -19.84 1.23
C THR A 758 -21.55 -20.14 2.72
N PRO A 759 -20.53 -19.60 3.38
CA PRO A 759 -20.34 -19.79 4.81
C PRO A 759 -21.40 -18.99 5.60
N GLU A 760 -21.92 -19.60 6.68
CA GLU A 760 -22.67 -18.90 7.72
C GLU A 760 -21.85 -18.92 9.01
N PHE A 761 -21.84 -17.81 9.73
CA PHE A 761 -21.13 -17.71 11.01
C PHE A 761 -22.12 -17.70 12.16
N GLU A 762 -21.92 -18.61 13.12
CA GLU A 762 -22.65 -18.58 14.39
C GLU A 762 -21.80 -17.93 15.47
N ILE A 763 -22.35 -16.94 16.15
CA ILE A 763 -21.79 -16.41 17.39
C ILE A 763 -22.41 -17.18 18.54
N ARG A 764 -21.57 -17.80 19.37
CA ARG A 764 -21.95 -18.68 20.47
C ARG A 764 -21.44 -18.16 21.80
N ALA A 765 -22.18 -18.48 22.88
CA ALA A 765 -21.79 -18.25 24.27
C ALA A 765 -21.91 -19.52 25.08
N ALA A 766 -20.94 -19.81 25.96
CA ALA A 766 -20.92 -20.92 26.88
C ALA A 766 -20.57 -20.44 28.28
N THR A 767 -21.33 -20.88 29.32
CA THR A 767 -21.14 -20.50 30.72
C THR A 767 -21.31 -21.74 31.62
N PRO A 768 -20.25 -22.24 32.27
CA PRO A 768 -18.83 -21.90 32.09
C PRO A 768 -18.31 -22.24 30.69
N GLU A 769 -17.02 -21.99 30.44
CA GLU A 769 -16.41 -22.09 29.13
C GLU A 769 -16.50 -23.45 28.42
N ASP A 770 -16.65 -24.55 29.19
CA ASP A 770 -16.78 -25.92 28.73
C ASP A 770 -18.24 -26.41 28.67
N ALA A 771 -19.21 -25.63 29.17
CA ALA A 771 -20.64 -25.96 29.19
C ALA A 771 -21.25 -25.99 27.77
N PRO A 772 -22.48 -26.57 27.63
CA PRO A 772 -23.25 -26.45 26.40
C PRO A 772 -23.40 -24.98 25.99
N PHE A 773 -23.29 -24.71 24.69
CA PHE A 773 -23.40 -23.34 24.17
C PHE A 773 -24.85 -22.94 23.85
N ARG A 774 -25.11 -21.64 23.85
CA ARG A 774 -26.27 -21.05 23.17
C ARG A 774 -25.83 -20.23 21.95
N VAL A 775 -26.61 -20.26 20.90
CA VAL A 775 -26.39 -19.40 19.72
C VAL A 775 -26.98 -18.02 20.00
N LEU A 776 -26.16 -16.98 19.86
CA LEU A 776 -26.56 -15.59 20.03
C LEU A 776 -27.08 -15.01 18.71
N ALA A 777 -26.36 -15.26 17.63
CA ALA A 777 -26.70 -14.76 16.30
C ALA A 777 -26.12 -15.65 15.20
N ARG A 778 -26.70 -15.54 14.01
CA ARG A 778 -26.21 -16.08 12.76
C ARG A 778 -25.95 -14.95 11.79
N ILE A 779 -24.80 -14.97 11.13
CA ILE A 779 -24.35 -13.95 10.19
C ILE A 779 -24.09 -14.62 8.85
N PRO A 780 -24.81 -14.26 7.78
CA PRO A 780 -24.51 -14.73 6.43
C PRO A 780 -23.10 -14.30 6.04
N GLY A 781 -22.35 -15.18 5.39
CA GLY A 781 -20.99 -14.90 4.94
C GLY A 781 -20.90 -13.69 4.00
N SER A 782 -21.96 -13.42 3.24
CA SER A 782 -22.07 -12.23 2.38
C SER A 782 -22.02 -10.90 3.15
N ARG A 783 -22.36 -10.90 4.45
CA ARG A 783 -22.26 -9.70 5.30
C ARG A 783 -20.89 -9.57 5.97
N ILE A 784 -20.05 -10.59 5.94
CA ILE A 784 -18.67 -10.47 6.41
C ILE A 784 -17.85 -9.93 5.25
N PRO A 785 -17.17 -8.79 5.41
CA PRO A 785 -16.31 -8.27 4.35
C PRO A 785 -15.32 -9.33 3.86
N ILE A 786 -15.08 -9.40 2.55
CA ILE A 786 -14.31 -10.48 1.86
C ILE A 786 -12.94 -10.72 2.51
N TRP A 787 -12.36 -9.68 3.07
CA TRP A 787 -11.06 -9.68 3.72
C TRP A 787 -11.12 -9.95 5.23
N GLN A 788 -12.30 -10.30 5.77
CA GLN A 788 -12.50 -10.40 7.20
C GLN A 788 -12.87 -11.81 7.66
N ILE A 789 -12.43 -12.09 8.87
CA ILE A 789 -12.90 -13.21 9.68
C ILE A 789 -13.98 -12.65 10.60
N CYS A 790 -15.06 -13.39 10.85
CA CYS A 790 -16.02 -13.03 11.90
C CYS A 790 -15.30 -12.99 13.25
N ASN A 791 -14.92 -11.80 13.70
CA ASN A 791 -14.16 -11.59 14.94
C ASN A 791 -14.71 -10.37 15.70
N PRO A 792 -15.91 -10.49 16.29
CA PRO A 792 -16.49 -9.43 17.10
C PRO A 792 -15.60 -9.05 18.30
N ALA A 793 -15.67 -7.81 18.72
CA ALA A 793 -15.03 -7.33 19.92
C ALA A 793 -16.03 -7.23 21.06
N LEU A 794 -15.73 -7.89 22.17
CA LEU A 794 -16.55 -7.87 23.37
C LEU A 794 -16.40 -6.53 24.11
N SER A 795 -17.52 -5.92 24.51
CA SER A 795 -17.50 -4.70 25.31
C SER A 795 -16.98 -4.96 26.73
N PRO A 796 -16.39 -3.97 27.40
CA PRO A 796 -15.85 -4.13 28.77
C PRO A 796 -16.90 -4.57 29.80
N ASP A 797 -18.16 -4.18 29.60
CA ASP A 797 -19.29 -4.58 30.46
C ASP A 797 -19.94 -5.91 30.08
N GLY A 798 -19.42 -6.58 29.04
CA GLY A 798 -19.90 -7.88 28.56
C GLY A 798 -21.26 -7.86 27.84
N LYS A 799 -21.88 -6.68 27.64
CA LYS A 799 -23.25 -6.59 27.12
C LYS A 799 -23.34 -6.57 25.60
N TRP A 800 -22.24 -6.23 24.91
CA TRP A 800 -22.23 -6.04 23.47
C TRP A 800 -21.05 -6.71 22.78
N LEU A 801 -21.28 -7.17 21.57
CA LEU A 801 -20.27 -7.69 20.65
C LEU A 801 -20.24 -6.79 19.39
N ALA A 802 -19.22 -5.95 19.24
CA ALA A 802 -19.08 -5.08 18.08
C ALA A 802 -18.43 -5.80 16.91
N GLN A 803 -19.01 -5.66 15.72
CA GLN A 803 -18.56 -6.29 14.48
C GLN A 803 -18.70 -5.33 13.30
N ALA A 804 -17.71 -5.32 12.41
CA ALA A 804 -17.83 -4.70 11.11
C ALA A 804 -18.62 -5.61 10.17
N LEU A 805 -19.70 -5.12 9.59
CA LEU A 805 -20.57 -5.83 8.66
C LEU A 805 -20.77 -5.03 7.39
N THR A 806 -20.76 -5.73 6.26
CA THR A 806 -21.04 -5.13 4.95
C THR A 806 -22.52 -4.93 4.74
N ASP A 807 -22.91 -3.72 4.40
CA ASP A 807 -24.24 -3.30 4.00
C ASP A 807 -24.14 -2.71 2.57
N GLY A 808 -24.35 -3.52 1.54
CA GLY A 808 -24.08 -3.14 0.15
C GLY A 808 -22.57 -3.04 -0.14
N PHE A 809 -22.09 -1.82 -0.46
CA PHE A 809 -20.67 -1.52 -0.73
C PHE A 809 -19.94 -0.92 0.46
N THR A 810 -20.65 -0.66 1.52
CA THR A 810 -20.14 0.03 2.70
C THR A 810 -19.99 -0.94 3.84
N THR A 811 -18.85 -0.93 4.50
CA THR A 811 -18.69 -1.64 5.76
C THR A 811 -19.05 -0.69 6.91
N ASN A 812 -20.04 -1.09 7.70
CA ASN A 812 -20.55 -0.36 8.85
C ASN A 812 -20.21 -1.07 10.16
N VAL A 813 -20.26 -0.35 11.29
CA VAL A 813 -20.06 -0.96 12.61
C VAL A 813 -21.41 -1.28 13.25
N TRP A 814 -21.58 -2.52 13.67
CA TRP A 814 -22.74 -3.05 14.34
C TRP A 814 -22.37 -3.62 15.70
N ALA A 815 -23.30 -3.61 16.64
CA ALA A 815 -23.17 -4.25 17.94
C ALA A 815 -24.33 -5.23 18.19
N LEU A 816 -23.98 -6.46 18.58
CA LEU A 816 -24.90 -7.52 18.96
C LEU A 816 -25.08 -7.53 20.48
N SER A 817 -26.30 -7.48 20.95
CA SER A 817 -26.61 -7.66 22.39
C SER A 817 -26.33 -9.10 22.82
N THR A 818 -25.50 -9.26 23.84
CA THR A 818 -25.20 -10.59 24.41
C THR A 818 -26.38 -11.20 25.16
N ALA A 819 -27.35 -10.37 25.60
CA ALA A 819 -28.56 -10.78 26.30
C ALA A 819 -29.68 -11.16 25.33
N SER A 820 -30.08 -10.26 24.43
CA SER A 820 -31.23 -10.45 23.52
C SER A 820 -30.88 -11.07 22.17
N GLY A 821 -29.63 -11.00 21.72
CA GLY A 821 -29.25 -11.40 20.35
C GLY A 821 -29.65 -10.40 19.27
N GLU A 822 -30.08 -9.20 19.65
CA GLU A 822 -30.47 -8.15 18.71
C GLU A 822 -29.28 -7.31 18.25
N TRP A 823 -29.29 -6.88 16.96
CA TRP A 823 -28.29 -6.03 16.37
C TRP A 823 -28.68 -4.54 16.43
N ARG A 824 -27.73 -3.71 16.81
CA ARG A 824 -27.81 -2.24 16.75
C ARG A 824 -26.67 -1.71 15.87
N GLN A 825 -27.00 -0.84 14.91
CA GLN A 825 -25.96 -0.15 14.14
C GLN A 825 -25.34 0.95 15.00
N ILE A 826 -24.00 1.02 15.03
CA ILE A 826 -23.23 2.00 15.81
C ILE A 826 -22.70 3.10 14.91
N ALA A 827 -22.15 2.73 13.74
CA ALA A 827 -21.67 3.71 12.76
C ALA A 827 -22.22 3.37 11.39
N ASN A 828 -22.69 4.39 10.67
CA ASN A 828 -23.23 4.30 9.33
C ASN A 828 -22.55 5.34 8.42
N PHE A 829 -21.76 4.88 7.48
CA PHE A 829 -21.00 5.71 6.54
C PHE A 829 -21.83 6.15 5.34
N GLY A 830 -23.13 5.76 5.26
CA GLY A 830 -24.02 6.10 4.17
C GLY A 830 -23.63 5.43 2.86
N GLU A 831 -23.58 6.21 1.79
CA GLU A 831 -23.20 5.71 0.45
C GLU A 831 -21.68 5.73 0.21
N ARG A 832 -20.88 6.20 1.17
CA ARG A 832 -19.43 6.18 1.03
C ARG A 832 -18.91 4.75 1.02
N VAL A 833 -18.09 4.44 0.04
CA VAL A 833 -17.38 3.16 0.00
C VAL A 833 -16.33 3.16 1.10
N THR A 834 -16.58 2.40 2.15
CA THR A 834 -15.69 2.24 3.29
C THR A 834 -15.41 0.78 3.54
N PHE A 835 -14.16 0.50 3.87
CA PHE A 835 -13.73 -0.80 4.36
C PHE A 835 -13.26 -0.63 5.79
N ILE A 836 -13.78 -1.45 6.70
CA ILE A 836 -13.27 -1.55 8.05
C ILE A 836 -12.47 -2.84 8.12
N ALA A 837 -11.17 -2.71 8.31
CA ALA A 837 -10.27 -3.83 8.26
C ALA A 837 -10.33 -4.66 9.55
N ARG A 838 -10.72 -5.90 9.40
CA ARG A 838 -10.70 -7.01 10.38
C ARG A 838 -11.47 -6.79 11.68
N ARG A 839 -10.86 -6.23 12.70
CA ARG A 839 -11.40 -6.16 14.05
C ARG A 839 -11.59 -4.70 14.46
N VAL A 840 -12.70 -4.43 15.10
CA VAL A 840 -12.89 -3.20 15.87
C VAL A 840 -12.50 -3.43 17.32
N SER A 841 -12.30 -2.38 18.10
CA SER A 841 -12.03 -2.46 19.54
C SER A 841 -12.89 -1.48 20.29
N TRP A 842 -13.30 -1.84 21.51
CA TRP A 842 -13.95 -0.92 22.43
C TRP A 842 -12.90 -0.10 23.20
N SER A 843 -13.25 1.14 23.59
CA SER A 843 -12.57 1.84 24.66
C SER A 843 -12.85 1.15 26.01
N SER A 844 -11.96 1.33 26.99
CA SER A 844 -12.10 0.69 28.30
C SER A 844 -13.37 1.10 29.06
N ASP A 845 -13.86 2.31 28.80
CA ASP A 845 -15.09 2.84 29.36
C ASP A 845 -16.35 2.46 28.57
N GLY A 846 -16.21 1.76 27.46
CA GLY A 846 -17.31 1.29 26.60
C GLY A 846 -18.04 2.40 25.82
N ARG A 847 -17.55 3.66 25.85
CA ARG A 847 -18.23 4.79 25.20
C ARG A 847 -17.82 5.00 23.75
N PHE A 848 -16.75 4.37 23.32
CA PHE A 848 -16.22 4.52 21.96
C PHE A 848 -15.87 3.17 21.35
N ILE A 849 -15.87 3.15 20.01
CA ILE A 849 -15.32 2.05 19.20
C ILE A 849 -14.18 2.61 18.34
N LEU A 850 -13.05 1.91 18.35
CA LEU A 850 -11.94 2.13 17.43
C LEU A 850 -12.08 1.18 16.24
N ALA A 851 -11.91 1.74 15.05
CA ALA A 851 -11.92 0.98 13.80
C ALA A 851 -10.83 1.50 12.85
N ALA A 852 -10.16 0.59 12.16
CA ALA A 852 -9.32 0.94 11.04
C ALA A 852 -10.21 1.08 9.80
N VAL A 853 -10.48 2.32 9.40
CA VAL A 853 -11.37 2.65 8.29
C VAL A 853 -10.54 3.03 7.08
N ALA A 854 -10.68 2.28 6.01
CA ALA A 854 -10.18 2.64 4.70
C ALA A 854 -11.29 3.33 3.92
N GLU A 855 -11.05 4.57 3.51
CA GLU A 855 -11.84 5.23 2.50
C GLU A 855 -11.15 5.01 1.16
N GLY A 856 -11.89 4.53 0.17
CA GLY A 856 -11.31 4.18 -1.12
C GLY A 856 -12.24 4.48 -2.27
N ASP A 857 -11.63 4.79 -3.38
CA ASP A 857 -12.23 4.78 -4.70
C ASP A 857 -11.47 3.81 -5.60
N SER A 858 -12.14 3.32 -6.60
CA SER A 858 -11.48 2.64 -7.71
C SER A 858 -11.98 3.19 -9.04
N ASN A 859 -11.10 3.16 -10.03
CA ASN A 859 -11.46 3.49 -11.39
C ASN A 859 -10.85 2.49 -12.37
N ILE A 860 -11.52 2.29 -13.50
CA ILE A 860 -10.98 1.45 -14.56
C ILE A 860 -9.93 2.25 -15.32
N VAL A 861 -8.74 1.66 -15.44
CA VAL A 861 -7.64 2.23 -16.21
C VAL A 861 -7.16 1.26 -17.28
N LEU A 862 -6.65 1.82 -18.38
CA LEU A 862 -5.95 1.11 -19.43
C LEU A 862 -4.44 1.32 -19.25
N LEU A 863 -3.70 0.23 -19.22
CA LEU A 863 -2.24 0.21 -19.14
C LEU A 863 -1.68 -0.24 -20.49
N GLU A 864 -0.89 0.62 -21.15
CA GLU A 864 -0.23 0.33 -22.42
C GLU A 864 1.28 0.17 -22.23
N GLY A 865 1.93 -0.62 -23.08
CA GLY A 865 3.38 -0.81 -23.09
C GLY A 865 3.94 -1.84 -22.11
N LEU A 866 3.09 -2.56 -21.35
CA LEU A 866 3.52 -3.55 -20.33
C LEU A 866 3.75 -4.96 -20.89
N THR A 867 3.13 -5.31 -22.00
CA THR A 867 3.30 -6.61 -22.66
C THR A 867 3.99 -6.45 -24.00
N ASN A 868 5.09 -7.18 -24.23
CA ASN A 868 5.82 -7.17 -25.51
C ASN A 868 5.14 -8.02 -26.59
N VAL A 869 3.80 -7.93 -26.71
CA VAL A 869 3.07 -8.62 -27.77
C VAL A 869 3.02 -7.71 -28.99
N GLY A 870 3.78 -8.04 -30.04
CA GLY A 870 3.61 -7.45 -31.36
C GLY A 870 4.74 -6.51 -31.87
N ARG A 871 5.99 -6.64 -31.42
CA ARG A 871 7.16 -6.09 -32.14
C ARG A 871 8.09 -7.24 -32.54
N GLN A 872 7.72 -7.96 -33.56
CA GLN A 872 8.61 -8.72 -34.45
C GLN A 872 8.38 -8.22 -35.88
#